data_0dc2bdd3346c1eb291982e3ab00d6630
#
_entry.id   0dc2bdd3346c1eb291982e3ab00d6630
#
_cell.length_a   1.000
_cell.length_b   1.000
_cell.length_c   1.000
_cell.angle_alpha   90.00
_cell.angle_beta   90.00
_cell.angle_gamma   90.00
#
_symmetry.space_group_name_H-M   'P 1'
#
loop_
_entity.id
_entity.type
_entity.pdbx_description
1 polymer ?
#
loop_
_entity_poly.entity_id
_entity_poly.type
_entity_poly.pdbx_seq_one_letter_code
_entity_poly.pdbx_strand_id
1 'polypeptide(L)'
;MKSGRVLVVALLLSFSMGGAAAEKPEQRLGQLEAEVEAAADISAVMRLQRTYGYFVDKGMWADLAEYFTTDAVANYPAGVFIGKPSIREHLFRNVGNVPMGQVGLGDKRVYNHFSIQPVVNLDPGGQTAKGRWRVIAMFGNFGGSATWAEGLYEMQYAKEGGVWKIARLDYHSGFGAPYATGWVAPPQPAVSAVPAPRRPRQLAHPADRERDASCEGFPAACIAPFHYANPGKGAGSPVWTVTAKTSPASGDAKQRAAKLLSKARQLADEQQVESLLRTYGFYLDRAYWDQVSDLFADDGTIEFAQQGVYVGKKRVREFLGKLGPHGLVTGWMNDHMQLQPVVTVLPDSNKAWSHNREWAMTGRLGEAGQWTEGIYENQYVKQGGVWKIKSMHFYPTFITDYDQGWAKDAKPAPGPLADLPPDRPPSSVYAIYPKAHVPPYHYNNPVTLKPLQYPTVGGPSAREIAQAQASGETKSLEPVRDLKVAADEIERLVGRVKAVHEIENLSSAYGYYLDKNLWNDLADLFDPQLGSIELAHRGVYRGPKVREFLVKVFGRGGQEGPVAGRLGNHIQVQPVITLSADGKSAKIRSRMLQQMSQGARASWGGAIYENEAVRGADGVWRYSKVNAWNTFTASYDGGWTKAASSGMPGPNPELVAPDSPPTRTIAMYPVVYEIPYHYANPVTGRNSLPPLIPMAAQQAQLRAQATPAAPTSPASAPPGMPASVAAGLREIGAKIDAAKTTALYAPLHAALQHDAVATRRDLAYGPHERHRADVFMPKAPGAPRPLVVFVHGGGFSRGAKSSAGQFYYDNIGYWAAEHGLVGMTINYRLAPEFKYPAGAEDLDRLVAWLREHAREWGADPARIFLWGHSAGAAHVADYLARGPKAPVAGAILTSGVYQLGDTVSVWKDYYGEDVALYPQRASLTRLIQVSVPLLVNWAELDPPDFIPDTEKLIAGRKAGGKPMVSLRLPNHSHLSETYAVGTADQSLTSPILKFIEAPPK
;
A
#
# COMPACT_ATOMS: atom_id res chain seq x y z
N MET A 1 -55.69 56.07 -33.74
CA MET A 1 -56.98 55.93 -33.03
C MET A 1 -56.81 54.94 -31.90
N LYS A 2 -57.21 55.40 -30.72
CA LYS A 2 -57.36 54.67 -29.45
C LYS A 2 -56.18 54.06 -28.80
N SER A 3 -55.62 54.89 -27.93
CA SER A 3 -54.82 54.63 -26.72
C SER A 3 -55.49 53.66 -25.75
N GLY A 4 -54.78 52.66 -25.29
CA GLY A 4 -55.17 51.84 -24.14
C GLY A 4 -54.09 52.00 -23.05
N ARG A 5 -54.41 52.80 -22.02
CA ARG A 5 -53.60 52.94 -20.82
C ARG A 5 -53.73 51.68 -19.97
N VAL A 6 -52.66 50.97 -19.69
CA VAL A 6 -52.55 49.93 -18.65
C VAL A 6 -52.18 50.63 -17.36
N LEU A 7 -53.01 50.52 -16.37
CA LEU A 7 -52.84 51.02 -15.01
C LEU A 7 -51.98 50.03 -14.26
N VAL A 8 -50.74 50.42 -13.89
CA VAL A 8 -49.87 49.64 -12.98
C VAL A 8 -50.29 50.05 -11.57
N VAL A 9 -50.98 49.15 -10.88
CA VAL A 9 -51.21 49.25 -9.43
C VAL A 9 -49.96 48.78 -8.73
N ALA A 10 -49.20 49.71 -8.19
CA ALA A 10 -48.10 49.42 -7.27
C ALA A 10 -48.68 49.01 -5.91
N LEU A 11 -48.64 47.71 -5.61
CA LEU A 11 -48.84 47.18 -4.25
C LEU A 11 -47.57 47.44 -3.43
N LEU A 12 -47.60 48.48 -2.64
CA LEU A 12 -46.64 48.71 -1.53
C LEU A 12 -46.89 47.66 -0.46
N LEU A 13 -46.19 46.55 -0.53
CA LEU A 13 -45.99 45.65 0.60
C LEU A 13 -45.03 46.33 1.57
N SER A 14 -45.58 46.93 2.60
CA SER A 14 -44.87 47.33 3.79
C SER A 14 -44.36 46.09 4.50
N PHE A 15 -43.10 45.72 4.23
CA PHE A 15 -42.37 44.82 5.10
C PHE A 15 -42.16 45.57 6.45
N SER A 16 -43.02 45.27 7.41
CA SER A 16 -42.70 45.53 8.80
C SER A 16 -41.46 44.68 9.11
N MET A 17 -40.30 45.32 9.22
CA MET A 17 -39.16 44.74 9.97
C MET A 17 -39.66 44.56 11.41
N GLY A 18 -40.28 43.43 11.67
CA GLY A 18 -40.37 42.91 13.02
C GLY A 18 -38.93 42.64 13.46
N GLY A 19 -38.38 43.56 14.26
CA GLY A 19 -37.15 43.30 14.96
C GLY A 19 -37.30 41.98 15.72
N ALA A 20 -36.55 40.95 15.33
CA ALA A 20 -36.40 39.76 16.15
C ALA A 20 -35.93 40.27 17.52
N ALA A 21 -36.80 40.17 18.53
CA ALA A 21 -36.43 40.50 19.90
C ALA A 21 -35.18 39.68 20.20
N ALA A 22 -34.11 40.36 20.61
CA ALA A 22 -32.85 39.68 20.90
C ALA A 22 -33.16 38.55 21.90
N GLU A 23 -32.88 37.34 21.51
CA GLU A 23 -33.11 36.13 22.34
C GLU A 23 -32.53 36.35 23.72
N LYS A 24 -33.31 36.09 24.77
CA LYS A 24 -32.81 36.26 26.11
C LYS A 24 -31.58 35.36 26.35
N PRO A 25 -30.48 35.84 26.91
CA PRO A 25 -29.28 35.07 27.10
C PRO A 25 -29.49 33.73 27.79
N GLU A 26 -30.48 33.60 28.65
CA GLU A 26 -30.86 32.37 29.31
C GLU A 26 -31.51 31.33 28.40
N GLN A 27 -32.30 31.71 27.38
CA GLN A 27 -32.89 30.83 26.37
C GLN A 27 -31.81 30.31 25.44
N ARG A 28 -30.92 31.19 24.99
CA ARG A 28 -29.74 30.83 24.19
C ARG A 28 -28.85 29.84 24.93
N LEU A 29 -28.67 30.01 26.25
CA LEU A 29 -27.90 29.09 27.10
C LEU A 29 -28.47 27.66 27.07
N GLY A 30 -29.79 27.49 27.11
CA GLY A 30 -30.46 26.18 27.03
C GLY A 30 -30.20 25.47 25.67
N GLN A 31 -30.13 26.20 24.56
CA GLN A 31 -29.77 25.68 23.27
C GLN A 31 -28.29 25.27 23.23
N LEU A 32 -27.41 26.12 23.75
CA LEU A 32 -25.98 25.84 23.84
C LEU A 32 -25.66 24.64 24.76
N GLU A 33 -26.43 24.38 25.79
CA GLU A 33 -26.35 23.17 26.62
C GLU A 33 -26.54 21.91 25.76
N ALA A 34 -27.59 21.90 24.92
CA ALA A 34 -27.84 20.77 24.03
C ALA A 34 -26.73 20.59 22.98
N GLU A 35 -26.22 21.68 22.40
CA GLU A 35 -25.11 21.62 21.43
C GLU A 35 -23.80 21.10 22.05
N VAL A 36 -23.43 21.55 23.27
CA VAL A 36 -22.24 21.09 24.00
C VAL A 36 -22.40 19.63 24.42
N GLU A 37 -23.61 19.23 24.84
CA GLU A 37 -23.90 17.84 25.20
C GLU A 37 -23.76 16.92 23.96
N ALA A 38 -24.32 17.31 22.82
CA ALA A 38 -24.20 16.57 21.57
C ALA A 38 -22.74 16.42 21.10
N ALA A 39 -21.96 17.50 21.21
CA ALA A 39 -20.52 17.44 20.91
C ALA A 39 -19.76 16.49 21.85
N ALA A 40 -20.11 16.49 23.14
CA ALA A 40 -19.52 15.57 24.11
C ALA A 40 -19.94 14.10 23.85
N ASP A 41 -21.16 13.88 23.41
CA ASP A 41 -21.68 12.56 23.04
C ASP A 41 -20.94 11.98 21.84
N ILE A 42 -20.73 12.77 20.79
CA ILE A 42 -19.91 12.35 19.62
C ILE A 42 -18.49 11.99 20.07
N SER A 43 -17.85 12.85 20.89
CA SER A 43 -16.50 12.55 21.41
C SER A 43 -16.48 11.26 22.22
N ALA A 44 -17.51 10.98 23.02
CA ALA A 44 -17.63 9.76 23.80
C ALA A 44 -17.82 8.51 22.94
N VAL A 45 -18.67 8.57 21.90
CA VAL A 45 -18.87 7.48 20.92
C VAL A 45 -17.58 7.20 20.15
N MET A 46 -16.88 8.24 19.69
CA MET A 46 -15.59 8.10 19.01
C MET A 46 -14.56 7.43 19.92
N ARG A 47 -14.46 7.85 21.17
CA ARG A 47 -13.58 7.25 22.19
C ARG A 47 -13.92 5.79 22.43
N LEU A 48 -15.21 5.47 22.61
CA LEU A 48 -15.68 4.09 22.83
C LEU A 48 -15.20 3.16 21.71
N GLN A 49 -15.40 3.54 20.45
CA GLN A 49 -15.02 2.70 19.31
C GLN A 49 -13.50 2.61 19.13
N ARG A 50 -12.77 3.70 19.34
CA ARG A 50 -11.30 3.68 19.27
C ARG A 50 -10.70 2.79 20.37
N THR A 51 -11.22 2.84 21.59
CA THR A 51 -10.76 1.96 22.68
C THR A 51 -11.20 0.51 22.50
N TYR A 52 -12.35 0.26 21.83
CA TYR A 52 -12.77 -1.07 21.41
C TYR A 52 -11.65 -1.81 20.66
N GLY A 53 -11.07 -1.17 19.62
CA GLY A 53 -9.99 -1.76 18.84
C GLY A 53 -8.78 -2.14 19.71
N TYR A 54 -8.35 -1.25 20.60
CA TYR A 54 -7.20 -1.52 21.49
C TYR A 54 -7.45 -2.67 22.45
N PHE A 55 -8.67 -2.79 22.97
CA PHE A 55 -8.99 -3.89 23.91
C PHE A 55 -9.07 -5.23 23.19
N VAL A 56 -9.60 -5.24 21.97
CA VAL A 56 -9.55 -6.43 21.11
C VAL A 56 -8.10 -6.84 20.86
N ASP A 57 -7.23 -5.92 20.48
CA ASP A 57 -5.84 -6.18 20.13
C ASP A 57 -5.01 -6.74 21.29
N LYS A 58 -5.30 -6.29 22.47
CA LYS A 58 -4.55 -6.68 23.68
C LYS A 58 -5.23 -7.80 24.47
N GLY A 59 -6.36 -8.34 23.99
CA GLY A 59 -7.05 -9.43 24.64
C GLY A 59 -7.69 -9.06 25.98
N MET A 60 -8.16 -7.81 26.11
CA MET A 60 -8.80 -7.28 27.34
C MET A 60 -10.30 -7.61 27.32
N TRP A 61 -10.62 -8.91 27.18
CA TRP A 61 -11.96 -9.40 26.87
C TRP A 61 -13.01 -9.07 27.93
N ALA A 62 -12.62 -9.06 29.21
CA ALA A 62 -13.52 -8.70 30.30
C ALA A 62 -13.92 -7.22 30.24
N ASP A 63 -12.94 -6.34 30.07
CA ASP A 63 -13.17 -4.91 29.90
C ASP A 63 -13.97 -4.61 28.65
N LEU A 64 -13.67 -5.31 27.54
CA LEU A 64 -14.36 -5.15 26.27
C LEU A 64 -15.84 -5.57 26.34
N ALA A 65 -16.16 -6.63 27.05
CA ALA A 65 -17.56 -7.10 27.22
C ALA A 65 -18.46 -6.04 27.87
N GLU A 66 -17.89 -5.16 28.70
CA GLU A 66 -18.64 -4.08 29.35
C GLU A 66 -19.10 -2.99 28.36
N TYR A 67 -18.52 -2.94 27.15
CA TYR A 67 -18.89 -1.97 26.11
C TYR A 67 -20.29 -2.21 25.53
N PHE A 68 -20.85 -3.38 25.72
CA PHE A 68 -22.14 -3.76 25.18
C PHE A 68 -23.29 -3.45 26.13
N THR A 69 -24.44 -3.05 25.57
CA THR A 69 -25.70 -2.97 26.35
C THR A 69 -26.10 -4.34 26.83
N THR A 70 -27.00 -4.40 27.78
CA THR A 70 -27.47 -5.66 28.37
C THR A 70 -28.09 -6.60 27.32
N ASP A 71 -28.81 -6.02 26.35
CA ASP A 71 -29.54 -6.70 25.26
C ASP A 71 -28.84 -6.58 23.90
N ALA A 72 -27.59 -6.17 23.85
CA ALA A 72 -26.84 -5.91 22.62
C ALA A 72 -26.90 -7.09 21.63
N VAL A 73 -26.82 -6.77 20.33
CA VAL A 73 -26.75 -7.75 19.25
C VAL A 73 -25.44 -7.59 18.51
N ALA A 74 -24.64 -8.64 18.43
CA ALA A 74 -23.38 -8.64 17.69
C ALA A 74 -23.40 -9.69 16.57
N ASN A 75 -23.39 -9.22 15.32
CA ASN A 75 -23.41 -10.00 14.11
C ASN A 75 -21.98 -10.11 13.55
N TYR A 76 -21.33 -11.22 13.82
CA TYR A 76 -19.98 -11.56 13.37
C TYR A 76 -20.00 -12.63 12.26
N PRO A 77 -18.87 -12.88 11.57
CA PRO A 77 -18.79 -13.98 10.61
C PRO A 77 -19.12 -15.36 11.18
N ALA A 78 -18.98 -15.52 12.48
CA ALA A 78 -19.26 -16.77 13.18
C ALA A 78 -20.75 -16.99 13.52
N GLY A 79 -21.60 -15.99 13.32
CA GLY A 79 -23.01 -15.97 13.67
C GLY A 79 -23.39 -14.76 14.51
N VAL A 80 -24.64 -14.71 14.98
CA VAL A 80 -25.18 -13.64 15.81
C VAL A 80 -25.17 -14.04 17.28
N PHE A 81 -24.66 -13.14 18.13
CA PHE A 81 -24.60 -13.28 19.58
C PHE A 81 -25.50 -12.21 20.22
N ILE A 82 -26.41 -12.64 21.09
CA ILE A 82 -27.48 -11.80 21.64
C ILE A 82 -27.33 -11.67 23.16
N GLY A 83 -27.30 -10.43 23.61
CA GLY A 83 -27.08 -10.06 24.99
C GLY A 83 -25.62 -10.11 25.42
N LYS A 84 -25.28 -9.27 26.38
CA LYS A 84 -23.90 -9.16 26.91
C LYS A 84 -23.29 -10.50 27.34
N PRO A 85 -24.00 -11.45 28.00
CA PRO A 85 -23.41 -12.73 28.38
C PRO A 85 -22.94 -13.56 27.20
N SER A 86 -23.75 -13.72 26.13
CA SER A 86 -23.38 -14.48 24.94
C SER A 86 -22.22 -13.81 24.18
N ILE A 87 -22.27 -12.48 24.04
CA ILE A 87 -21.18 -11.71 23.44
C ILE A 87 -19.87 -11.88 24.24
N ARG A 88 -19.94 -11.86 25.57
CA ARG A 88 -18.77 -12.09 26.43
C ARG A 88 -18.16 -13.48 26.21
N GLU A 89 -18.98 -14.53 26.17
CA GLU A 89 -18.52 -15.89 25.86
C GLU A 89 -17.85 -15.94 24.47
N HIS A 90 -18.47 -15.30 23.46
CA HIS A 90 -17.90 -15.20 22.12
C HIS A 90 -16.53 -14.54 22.11
N LEU A 91 -16.38 -13.40 22.80
CA LEU A 91 -15.12 -12.65 22.86
C LEU A 91 -14.00 -13.52 23.46
N PHE A 92 -14.24 -14.19 24.58
CA PHE A 92 -13.23 -15.06 25.18
C PHE A 92 -12.94 -16.29 24.35
N ARG A 93 -13.97 -17.05 23.98
CA ARG A 93 -13.83 -18.39 23.41
C ARG A 93 -13.59 -18.40 21.91
N ASN A 94 -14.32 -17.58 21.15
CA ASN A 94 -14.23 -17.58 19.69
C ASN A 94 -13.16 -16.62 19.18
N VAL A 95 -13.10 -15.41 19.70
CA VAL A 95 -12.16 -14.39 19.28
C VAL A 95 -10.81 -14.59 19.97
N GLY A 96 -10.80 -14.61 21.28
CA GLY A 96 -9.61 -14.80 22.10
C GLY A 96 -9.03 -16.22 22.00
N ASN A 97 -9.88 -17.22 21.82
CA ASN A 97 -9.54 -18.64 21.94
C ASN A 97 -8.84 -18.94 23.29
N VAL A 98 -9.41 -18.37 24.36
CA VAL A 98 -8.90 -18.46 25.73
C VAL A 98 -10.05 -18.84 26.70
N PRO A 99 -9.73 -19.43 27.86
CA PRO A 99 -10.71 -19.68 28.92
C PRO A 99 -11.31 -18.36 29.44
N MET A 100 -12.52 -18.47 30.01
CA MET A 100 -13.17 -17.35 30.67
C MET A 100 -12.29 -16.79 31.79
N GLY A 101 -12.15 -15.48 31.84
CA GLY A 101 -11.35 -14.77 32.85
C GLY A 101 -9.87 -14.60 32.50
N GLN A 102 -9.37 -15.21 31.43
CA GLN A 102 -8.00 -14.97 30.98
C GLN A 102 -7.87 -13.59 30.34
N VAL A 103 -6.90 -12.81 30.79
CA VAL A 103 -6.58 -11.48 30.26
C VAL A 103 -5.31 -11.55 29.41
N GLY A 104 -5.31 -10.84 28.29
CA GLY A 104 -4.18 -10.74 27.39
C GLY A 104 -4.18 -11.78 26.27
N LEU A 105 -3.43 -11.47 25.22
CA LEU A 105 -3.10 -12.43 24.16
C LEU A 105 -1.96 -13.34 24.66
N GLY A 106 -1.98 -14.61 24.26
CA GLY A 106 -0.83 -15.47 24.46
C GLY A 106 0.36 -15.05 23.58
N ASP A 107 1.57 -15.47 23.98
CA ASP A 107 2.77 -15.33 23.17
C ASP A 107 2.58 -15.86 21.74
N LYS A 108 3.35 -15.34 20.82
CA LYS A 108 3.36 -15.69 19.38
C LYS A 108 2.09 -15.28 18.62
N ARG A 109 1.18 -14.51 19.19
CA ARG A 109 -0.03 -14.04 18.50
C ARG A 109 0.06 -12.57 18.13
N VAL A 110 -0.30 -12.26 16.88
CA VAL A 110 -0.65 -10.92 16.41
C VAL A 110 -2.17 -10.89 16.20
N TYR A 111 -2.80 -9.87 16.75
CA TYR A 111 -4.24 -9.65 16.63
C TYR A 111 -4.51 -8.15 16.68
N ASN A 112 -4.30 -7.45 15.56
CA ASN A 112 -4.44 -6.00 15.46
C ASN A 112 -5.67 -5.63 14.65
N HIS A 113 -6.51 -4.73 15.21
CA HIS A 113 -7.73 -4.21 14.59
C HIS A 113 -7.70 -2.69 14.57
N PHE A 114 -7.46 -2.10 13.44
CA PHE A 114 -7.48 -0.65 13.28
C PHE A 114 -8.90 -0.19 12.98
N SER A 115 -9.58 0.42 13.95
CA SER A 115 -10.87 1.09 13.75
C SER A 115 -10.65 2.51 13.28
N ILE A 116 -10.74 2.74 11.98
CA ILE A 116 -10.36 3.98 11.29
C ILE A 116 -11.45 4.48 10.35
N GLN A 117 -11.28 5.67 9.79
CA GLN A 117 -12.16 6.27 8.79
C GLN A 117 -13.63 6.35 9.27
N PRO A 118 -13.90 7.03 10.39
CA PRO A 118 -15.24 7.09 10.97
C PRO A 118 -16.22 7.96 10.17
N VAL A 119 -17.49 7.54 10.12
CA VAL A 119 -18.64 8.41 9.89
C VAL A 119 -19.58 8.19 11.06
N VAL A 120 -19.74 9.19 11.93
CA VAL A 120 -20.54 9.08 13.15
C VAL A 120 -21.62 10.14 13.16
N ASN A 121 -22.86 9.71 13.46
CA ASN A 121 -24.04 10.57 13.53
C ASN A 121 -24.79 10.29 14.83
N LEU A 122 -25.18 11.35 15.52
CA LEU A 122 -26.03 11.29 16.69
C LEU A 122 -27.49 11.43 16.26
N ASP A 123 -28.35 10.52 16.71
CA ASP A 123 -29.77 10.59 16.41
C ASP A 123 -30.43 11.76 17.18
N PRO A 124 -31.52 12.36 16.64
CA PRO A 124 -32.26 13.39 17.34
C PRO A 124 -32.70 12.94 18.75
N GLY A 125 -32.45 13.76 19.75
CA GLY A 125 -32.71 13.41 21.16
C GLY A 125 -31.49 12.92 21.93
N GLY A 126 -30.36 12.60 21.30
CA GLY A 126 -29.09 12.35 21.94
C GLY A 126 -29.01 11.07 22.78
N GLN A 127 -29.90 10.09 22.56
CA GLN A 127 -29.91 8.81 23.29
C GLN A 127 -29.31 7.67 22.49
N THR A 128 -29.27 7.79 21.17
CA THR A 128 -28.70 6.81 20.26
C THR A 128 -27.78 7.48 19.24
N ALA A 129 -26.84 6.73 18.72
CA ALA A 129 -25.92 7.16 17.67
C ALA A 129 -25.61 6.00 16.72
N LYS A 130 -25.18 6.31 15.50
CA LYS A 130 -24.74 5.34 14.52
C LYS A 130 -23.32 5.66 14.07
N GLY A 131 -22.56 4.62 13.72
CA GLY A 131 -21.20 4.80 13.26
C GLY A 131 -20.79 3.75 12.25
N ARG A 132 -20.17 4.22 11.17
CA ARG A 132 -19.48 3.38 10.20
C ARG A 132 -17.98 3.49 10.41
N TRP A 133 -17.29 2.37 10.45
CA TRP A 133 -15.87 2.30 10.68
C TRP A 133 -15.23 1.28 9.74
N ARG A 134 -14.12 1.66 9.16
CA ARG A 134 -13.26 0.68 8.47
C ARG A 134 -12.39 -0.04 9.48
N VAL A 135 -12.23 -1.33 9.27
CA VAL A 135 -11.29 -2.17 10.00
C VAL A 135 -10.23 -2.67 9.04
N ILE A 136 -8.98 -2.45 9.37
CA ILE A 136 -7.86 -3.21 8.83
C ILE A 136 -7.34 -4.07 9.95
N ALA A 137 -7.12 -5.34 9.67
CA ALA A 137 -6.66 -6.27 10.68
C ALA A 137 -5.47 -7.09 10.21
N MET A 138 -4.58 -7.34 11.16
CA MET A 138 -3.42 -8.22 11.05
C MET A 138 -3.58 -9.35 12.03
N PHE A 139 -3.67 -10.56 11.52
CA PHE A 139 -3.78 -11.76 12.33
C PHE A 139 -2.60 -12.68 12.07
N GLY A 140 -2.19 -13.44 13.05
CA GLY A 140 -1.23 -14.48 12.84
C GLY A 140 -0.60 -15.07 14.08
N ASN A 141 0.23 -16.07 13.83
CA ASN A 141 1.01 -16.74 14.86
C ASN A 141 2.45 -16.91 14.36
N PHE A 142 3.42 -16.55 15.18
CA PHE A 142 4.83 -16.77 14.89
C PHE A 142 5.14 -18.26 14.70
N GLY A 143 5.79 -18.60 13.60
CA GLY A 143 6.03 -19.98 13.18
C GLY A 143 4.80 -20.65 12.55
N GLY A 144 3.72 -19.91 12.28
CA GLY A 144 2.46 -20.42 11.72
C GLY A 144 1.99 -19.62 10.52
N SER A 145 0.90 -18.87 10.67
CA SER A 145 0.28 -18.09 9.59
C SER A 145 0.28 -16.60 9.87
N ALA A 146 0.29 -15.81 8.81
CA ALA A 146 -0.02 -14.39 8.83
C ALA A 146 -1.12 -14.08 7.82
N THR A 147 -2.06 -13.22 8.19
CA THR A 147 -3.25 -12.92 7.39
C THR A 147 -3.59 -11.44 7.50
N TRP A 148 -3.88 -10.82 6.37
CA TRP A 148 -4.56 -9.54 6.27
C TRP A 148 -6.06 -9.74 6.28
N ALA A 149 -6.78 -8.85 6.92
CA ALA A 149 -8.22 -8.73 6.74
C ALA A 149 -8.63 -7.25 6.66
N GLU A 150 -9.71 -7.00 5.95
CA GLU A 150 -10.38 -5.72 5.88
C GLU A 150 -11.88 -5.92 5.98
N GLY A 151 -12.56 -4.97 6.59
CA GLY A 151 -14.01 -4.99 6.68
C GLY A 151 -14.57 -3.67 7.20
N LEU A 152 -15.88 -3.68 7.37
CA LEU A 152 -16.64 -2.53 7.85
C LEU A 152 -17.45 -2.93 9.08
N TYR A 153 -17.43 -2.08 10.10
CA TYR A 153 -18.42 -2.09 11.16
C TYR A 153 -19.52 -1.07 10.84
N GLU A 154 -20.77 -1.50 10.86
CA GLU A 154 -21.96 -0.68 11.03
C GLU A 154 -22.42 -0.83 12.48
N MET A 155 -22.33 0.26 13.21
CA MET A 155 -22.50 0.26 14.66
C MET A 155 -23.74 1.07 15.05
N GLN A 156 -24.44 0.59 16.07
CA GLN A 156 -25.44 1.38 16.78
C GLN A 156 -25.02 1.47 18.24
N TYR A 157 -25.08 2.68 18.75
CA TYR A 157 -24.74 2.97 20.14
C TYR A 157 -25.97 3.49 20.85
N ALA A 158 -26.06 3.22 22.15
CA ALA A 158 -27.13 3.72 23.00
C ALA A 158 -26.60 4.10 24.39
N LYS A 159 -27.23 5.06 25.03
CA LYS A 159 -26.98 5.38 26.45
C LYS A 159 -27.75 4.39 27.35
N GLU A 160 -27.02 3.61 28.14
CA GLU A 160 -27.57 2.77 29.18
C GLU A 160 -27.03 3.27 30.53
N GLY A 161 -27.95 3.75 31.38
CA GLY A 161 -27.56 4.40 32.64
C GLY A 161 -26.76 5.71 32.46
N GLY A 162 -26.99 6.43 31.38
CA GLY A 162 -26.26 7.67 31.02
C GLY A 162 -24.89 7.46 30.39
N VAL A 163 -24.46 6.21 30.15
CA VAL A 163 -23.15 5.85 29.56
C VAL A 163 -23.34 5.27 28.18
N TRP A 164 -22.53 5.73 27.21
CA TRP A 164 -22.55 5.20 25.86
C TRP A 164 -22.04 3.77 25.81
N LYS A 165 -22.79 2.92 25.14
CA LYS A 165 -22.46 1.51 24.92
C LYS A 165 -22.85 1.09 23.50
N ILE A 166 -22.33 -0.06 23.07
CA ILE A 166 -22.67 -0.70 21.80
C ILE A 166 -23.99 -1.46 21.97
N ALA A 167 -25.04 -1.02 21.28
CA ALA A 167 -26.31 -1.71 21.23
C ALA A 167 -26.36 -2.72 20.07
N ARG A 168 -25.70 -2.39 18.94
CA ARG A 168 -25.61 -3.30 17.80
C ARG A 168 -24.26 -3.17 17.10
N LEU A 169 -23.69 -4.31 16.73
CA LEU A 169 -22.50 -4.43 15.90
C LEU A 169 -22.81 -5.33 14.72
N ASP A 170 -22.70 -4.81 13.50
CA ASP A 170 -22.75 -5.59 12.27
C ASP A 170 -21.37 -5.50 11.57
N TYR A 171 -20.70 -6.64 11.45
CA TYR A 171 -19.43 -6.72 10.75
C TYR A 171 -19.62 -7.22 9.32
N HIS A 172 -19.24 -6.43 8.35
CA HIS A 172 -19.21 -6.77 6.93
C HIS A 172 -17.78 -7.02 6.49
N SER A 173 -17.48 -8.26 6.09
CA SER A 173 -16.14 -8.64 5.62
C SER A 173 -15.85 -8.01 4.27
N GLY A 174 -14.76 -7.29 4.15
CA GLY A 174 -14.24 -6.76 2.90
C GLY A 174 -13.38 -7.78 2.18
N PHE A 175 -12.30 -8.24 2.79
CA PHE A 175 -11.48 -9.36 2.33
C PHE A 175 -10.73 -10.02 3.50
N GLY A 176 -10.31 -11.27 3.26
CA GLY A 176 -9.32 -11.97 4.08
C GLY A 176 -8.30 -12.62 3.15
N ALA A 177 -7.00 -12.35 3.36
CA ALA A 177 -5.94 -12.81 2.47
C ALA A 177 -4.71 -13.27 3.26
N PRO A 178 -4.06 -14.38 2.86
CA PRO A 178 -2.77 -14.75 3.43
C PRO A 178 -1.74 -13.64 3.20
N TYR A 179 -0.87 -13.38 4.16
CA TYR A 179 0.22 -12.43 4.00
C TYR A 179 1.12 -12.75 2.80
N ALA A 180 1.37 -14.03 2.56
CA ALA A 180 2.27 -14.48 1.49
C ALA A 180 1.79 -14.13 0.08
N THR A 181 0.48 -13.98 -0.14
CA THR A 181 -0.11 -13.72 -1.47
C THR A 181 -0.78 -12.35 -1.57
N GLY A 182 -1.09 -11.72 -0.43
CA GLY A 182 -1.89 -10.50 -0.41
C GLY A 182 -3.32 -10.74 -0.90
N TRP A 183 -3.99 -9.68 -1.28
CA TRP A 183 -5.39 -9.66 -1.72
C TRP A 183 -5.54 -9.82 -3.24
N VAL A 184 -4.92 -10.84 -3.80
CA VAL A 184 -5.20 -11.25 -5.20
C VAL A 184 -6.54 -11.97 -5.28
N ALA A 185 -7.25 -11.78 -6.41
CA ALA A 185 -8.45 -12.57 -6.63
C ALA A 185 -8.05 -14.05 -6.75
N PRO A 186 -8.64 -14.95 -5.95
CA PRO A 186 -8.39 -16.36 -6.14
C PRO A 186 -8.83 -16.75 -7.58
N PRO A 187 -8.15 -17.69 -8.23
CA PRO A 187 -8.65 -18.24 -9.48
C PRO A 187 -10.08 -18.71 -9.21
N GLN A 188 -11.01 -18.44 -10.13
CA GLN A 188 -12.42 -18.82 -9.94
C GLN A 188 -12.48 -20.27 -9.49
N PRO A 189 -13.17 -20.59 -8.38
CA PRO A 189 -13.24 -21.96 -7.91
C PRO A 189 -13.89 -22.82 -8.99
N ALA A 190 -13.23 -23.88 -9.38
CA ALA A 190 -13.94 -25.02 -9.93
C ALA A 190 -15.04 -25.35 -8.89
N VAL A 191 -16.29 -25.37 -9.35
CA VAL A 191 -17.48 -25.64 -8.55
C VAL A 191 -17.18 -26.80 -7.60
N SER A 192 -17.42 -26.56 -6.29
CA SER A 192 -17.26 -27.48 -5.16
C SER A 192 -15.83 -27.89 -4.75
N ALA A 193 -15.18 -26.99 -3.98
CA ALA A 193 -14.42 -27.48 -2.85
C ALA A 193 -15.25 -27.18 -1.59
N VAL A 194 -15.89 -28.17 -1.05
CA VAL A 194 -16.42 -28.14 0.33
C VAL A 194 -15.24 -27.72 1.21
N PRO A 195 -15.30 -26.60 1.96
CA PRO A 195 -14.21 -26.23 2.83
C PRO A 195 -13.90 -27.42 3.75
N ALA A 196 -12.64 -27.83 3.81
CA ALA A 196 -12.24 -28.88 4.74
C ALA A 196 -12.77 -28.51 6.13
N PRO A 197 -13.43 -29.43 6.84
CA PRO A 197 -14.03 -29.14 8.12
C PRO A 197 -12.96 -28.59 9.05
N ARG A 198 -13.09 -27.31 9.43
CA ARG A 198 -12.22 -26.70 10.42
C ARG A 198 -12.37 -27.54 11.68
N ARG A 199 -11.25 -28.05 12.22
CA ARG A 199 -11.31 -28.79 13.51
C ARG A 199 -12.09 -27.92 14.50
N PRO A 200 -13.10 -28.44 15.17
CA PRO A 200 -13.88 -27.70 16.17
C PRO A 200 -12.89 -27.09 17.17
N ARG A 201 -12.99 -25.79 17.40
CA ARG A 201 -12.22 -25.16 18.48
C ARG A 201 -12.76 -25.74 19.79
N GLN A 202 -11.89 -26.31 20.59
CA GLN A 202 -12.25 -27.02 21.83
C GLN A 202 -13.04 -26.14 22.84
N LEU A 203 -12.99 -24.82 22.67
CA LEU A 203 -13.63 -23.82 23.54
C LEU A 203 -14.75 -23.03 22.84
N ALA A 204 -15.16 -23.39 21.61
CA ALA A 204 -16.10 -22.60 20.85
C ALA A 204 -17.45 -22.43 21.57
N HIS A 205 -17.90 -21.17 21.67
CA HIS A 205 -19.25 -20.80 22.07
C HIS A 205 -20.14 -20.80 20.84
N PRO A 206 -21.27 -21.52 20.80
CA PRO A 206 -22.20 -21.52 19.66
C PRO A 206 -22.82 -20.12 19.51
N ALA A 207 -23.12 -19.74 18.28
CA ALA A 207 -23.93 -18.56 18.04
C ALA A 207 -25.38 -18.79 18.45
N ASP A 208 -26.06 -17.76 18.92
CA ASP A 208 -27.47 -17.83 19.32
C ASP A 208 -28.40 -18.04 18.11
N ARG A 209 -27.97 -17.56 16.94
CA ARG A 209 -28.60 -17.83 15.65
C ARG A 209 -27.62 -17.65 14.50
N GLU A 210 -28.01 -18.11 13.33
CA GLU A 210 -27.24 -17.91 12.11
C GLU A 210 -26.97 -16.42 11.82
N ARG A 211 -25.89 -16.18 11.11
CA ARG A 211 -25.48 -14.86 10.69
C ARG A 211 -26.57 -14.19 9.86
N ASP A 212 -26.89 -12.95 10.14
CA ASP A 212 -27.71 -12.12 9.28
C ASP A 212 -27.06 -12.01 7.89
N ALA A 213 -27.88 -11.96 6.84
CA ALA A 213 -27.39 -11.77 5.49
C ALA A 213 -26.39 -10.61 5.45
N SER A 214 -25.18 -10.90 5.12
CA SER A 214 -24.11 -9.90 5.04
C SER A 214 -23.60 -9.79 3.63
N CYS A 215 -23.11 -8.62 3.35
CA CYS A 215 -22.38 -8.34 2.14
C CYS A 215 -21.13 -9.22 2.09
N GLU A 216 -20.99 -10.06 1.07
CA GLU A 216 -19.74 -10.76 0.79
C GLU A 216 -18.79 -9.81 0.09
N GLY A 217 -17.61 -9.62 0.69
CA GLY A 217 -16.56 -8.78 0.16
C GLY A 217 -15.82 -9.44 -1.01
N PHE A 218 -14.71 -8.81 -1.38
CA PHE A 218 -13.82 -9.29 -2.42
C PHE A 218 -13.47 -10.80 -2.25
N PRO A 219 -13.52 -11.62 -3.32
CA PRO A 219 -13.67 -11.23 -4.72
C PRO A 219 -15.10 -10.94 -5.21
N ALA A 220 -16.13 -11.11 -4.39
CA ALA A 220 -17.47 -10.68 -4.74
C ALA A 220 -17.57 -9.16 -4.77
N ALA A 221 -18.61 -8.65 -5.45
CA ALA A 221 -18.90 -7.23 -5.54
C ALA A 221 -20.09 -6.90 -4.65
N CYS A 222 -19.85 -6.19 -3.55
CA CYS A 222 -20.90 -5.85 -2.61
C CYS A 222 -20.72 -4.47 -1.98
N ILE A 223 -21.85 -3.84 -1.67
CA ILE A 223 -21.94 -2.57 -0.93
C ILE A 223 -22.66 -2.84 0.39
N ALA A 224 -21.93 -2.74 1.51
CA ALA A 224 -22.59 -2.75 2.81
C ALA A 224 -23.50 -1.52 2.94
N PRO A 225 -24.70 -1.64 3.53
CA PRO A 225 -25.63 -0.53 3.66
C PRO A 225 -24.99 0.63 4.43
N PHE A 226 -25.25 1.86 3.98
CA PHE A 226 -24.83 3.07 4.67
C PHE A 226 -25.92 3.48 5.68
N HIS A 227 -25.54 3.77 6.92
CA HIS A 227 -26.48 4.28 7.92
C HIS A 227 -26.78 5.78 7.73
N TYR A 228 -26.03 6.46 6.85
CA TYR A 228 -26.12 7.89 6.60
C TYR A 228 -26.48 8.18 5.14
N ALA A 229 -27.15 9.31 4.93
CA ALA A 229 -27.36 9.88 3.60
C ALA A 229 -26.08 10.59 3.13
N ASN A 230 -25.96 10.85 1.81
CA ASN A 230 -24.80 11.53 1.26
C ASN A 230 -24.61 12.90 1.94
N PRO A 231 -23.46 13.13 2.63
CA PRO A 231 -23.23 14.34 3.39
C PRO A 231 -23.13 15.61 2.53
N GLY A 232 -22.91 15.48 1.22
CA GLY A 232 -22.90 16.58 0.27
C GLY A 232 -24.27 17.03 -0.20
N LYS A 233 -25.34 16.27 0.05
CA LYS A 233 -26.73 16.60 -0.31
C LYS A 233 -27.45 17.32 0.83
N GLY A 234 -28.19 18.38 0.51
CA GLY A 234 -28.67 19.40 1.43
C GLY A 234 -29.45 18.98 2.68
N ALA A 235 -30.23 17.90 2.66
CA ALA A 235 -30.79 17.35 3.90
C ALA A 235 -29.89 16.33 4.59
N GLY A 236 -28.64 16.22 4.16
CA GLY A 236 -27.59 15.30 4.46
C GLY A 236 -27.66 14.54 5.79
N SER A 237 -26.56 13.99 6.21
CA SER A 237 -26.45 13.40 7.54
C SER A 237 -25.69 14.38 8.43
N PRO A 238 -26.35 15.34 9.09
CA PRO A 238 -25.66 16.19 10.05
C PRO A 238 -25.03 15.31 11.14
N VAL A 239 -23.89 15.70 11.66
CA VAL A 239 -23.24 14.97 12.78
C VAL A 239 -24.19 14.89 13.97
N TRP A 240 -24.92 15.99 14.23
CA TRP A 240 -26.06 16.04 15.14
C TRP A 240 -27.02 17.16 14.79
N THR A 241 -28.28 16.98 15.22
CA THR A 241 -29.29 18.02 15.32
C THR A 241 -29.79 18.05 16.74
N VAL A 242 -29.93 19.24 17.30
CA VAL A 242 -30.47 19.40 18.65
C VAL A 242 -31.84 20.07 18.59
N THR A 243 -32.74 19.58 19.42
CA THR A 243 -34.00 20.28 19.70
C THR A 243 -33.80 21.05 20.99
N ALA A 244 -34.08 22.36 20.98
CA ALA A 244 -33.96 23.15 22.18
C ALA A 244 -34.81 22.57 23.31
N LYS A 245 -34.18 22.35 24.48
CA LYS A 245 -34.94 21.96 25.67
C LYS A 245 -35.89 23.10 26.07
N THR A 246 -37.19 22.85 26.07
CA THR A 246 -38.22 23.85 26.32
C THR A 246 -38.34 24.28 27.80
N SER A 247 -37.70 23.55 28.69
CA SER A 247 -37.72 23.88 30.12
C SER A 247 -36.40 24.56 30.55
N PRO A 248 -36.45 25.75 31.15
CA PRO A 248 -35.23 26.35 31.67
C PRO A 248 -34.67 25.44 32.77
N ALA A 249 -33.41 25.09 32.66
CA ALA A 249 -32.74 24.34 33.72
C ALA A 249 -32.67 25.21 34.98
N SER A 250 -32.90 24.61 36.16
CA SER A 250 -32.81 25.26 37.44
C SER A 250 -31.36 25.63 37.81
N GLY A 251 -31.15 26.75 38.45
CA GLY A 251 -29.85 27.18 38.99
C GLY A 251 -29.31 28.49 38.41
N ASP A 252 -28.20 28.98 38.95
CA ASP A 252 -27.56 30.23 38.54
C ASP A 252 -27.05 30.10 37.07
N ALA A 253 -27.57 30.96 36.21
CA ALA A 253 -27.21 30.98 34.78
C ALA A 253 -25.72 31.24 34.53
N LYS A 254 -25.08 32.07 35.37
CA LYS A 254 -23.64 32.34 35.24
C LYS A 254 -22.78 31.14 35.63
N GLN A 255 -23.19 30.41 36.63
CA GLN A 255 -22.49 29.16 37.03
C GLN A 255 -22.68 28.03 35.98
N ARG A 256 -23.89 27.94 35.40
CA ARG A 256 -24.15 27.00 34.30
C ARG A 256 -23.29 27.35 33.08
N ALA A 257 -23.26 28.64 32.68
CA ALA A 257 -22.42 29.09 31.59
C ALA A 257 -20.91 28.81 31.82
N ALA A 258 -20.43 28.95 33.06
CA ALA A 258 -19.06 28.60 33.41
C ALA A 258 -18.76 27.14 33.17
N LYS A 259 -19.65 26.21 33.56
CA LYS A 259 -19.51 24.75 33.32
C LYS A 259 -19.54 24.43 31.86
N LEU A 260 -20.44 25.04 31.08
CA LEU A 260 -20.53 24.83 29.62
C LEU A 260 -19.30 25.37 28.92
N LEU A 261 -18.80 26.53 29.28
CA LEU A 261 -17.60 27.11 28.69
C LEU A 261 -16.37 26.24 28.99
N SER A 262 -16.24 25.72 30.19
CA SER A 262 -15.21 24.75 30.56
C SER A 262 -15.28 23.51 29.67
N LYS A 263 -16.49 22.92 29.51
CA LYS A 263 -16.69 21.75 28.67
C LYS A 263 -16.45 22.01 27.18
N ALA A 264 -16.91 23.15 26.66
CA ALA A 264 -16.65 23.54 25.26
C ALA A 264 -15.15 23.75 24.98
N ARG A 265 -14.41 24.35 25.95
CA ARG A 265 -12.93 24.46 25.87
C ARG A 265 -12.25 23.09 25.90
N GLN A 266 -12.69 22.20 26.77
CA GLN A 266 -12.16 20.83 26.83
C GLN A 266 -12.29 20.12 25.48
N LEU A 267 -13.47 20.17 24.84
CA LEU A 267 -13.72 19.54 23.53
C LEU A 267 -12.85 20.18 22.41
N ALA A 268 -12.70 21.48 22.43
CA ALA A 268 -11.83 22.19 21.47
C ALA A 268 -10.35 21.85 21.70
N ASP A 269 -9.92 21.69 22.95
CA ASP A 269 -8.56 21.29 23.30
C ASP A 269 -8.28 19.83 22.92
N GLU A 270 -9.24 18.90 23.06
CA GLU A 270 -9.15 17.53 22.56
C GLU A 270 -8.83 17.51 21.06
N GLN A 271 -9.54 18.31 20.25
CA GLN A 271 -9.27 18.43 18.80
C GLN A 271 -7.91 19.06 18.49
N GLN A 272 -7.45 20.05 19.28
CA GLN A 272 -6.12 20.64 19.08
C GLN A 272 -5.00 19.63 19.37
N VAL A 273 -5.12 18.86 20.45
CA VAL A 273 -4.14 17.80 20.80
C VAL A 273 -4.14 16.71 19.74
N GLU A 274 -5.33 16.29 19.24
CA GLU A 274 -5.43 15.33 18.16
C GLU A 274 -4.80 15.85 16.86
N SER A 275 -5.02 17.12 16.52
CA SER A 275 -4.38 17.79 15.39
C SER A 275 -2.85 17.88 15.52
N LEU A 276 -2.34 18.20 16.73
CA LEU A 276 -0.90 18.23 17.02
C LEU A 276 -0.25 16.87 16.80
N LEU A 277 -0.89 15.81 17.27
CA LEU A 277 -0.46 14.43 17.09
C LEU A 277 -0.43 14.01 15.60
N ARG A 278 -1.46 14.35 14.86
CA ARG A 278 -1.53 14.07 13.42
C ARG A 278 -0.47 14.84 12.64
N THR A 279 -0.19 16.08 13.05
CA THR A 279 0.89 16.92 12.48
C THR A 279 2.26 16.31 12.76
N TYR A 280 2.49 15.77 13.96
CA TYR A 280 3.70 15.03 14.31
C TYR A 280 4.01 13.94 13.28
N GLY A 281 3.02 13.08 12.95
CA GLY A 281 3.20 12.01 11.96
C GLY A 281 3.60 12.55 10.57
N PHE A 282 2.96 13.61 10.09
CA PHE A 282 3.31 14.20 8.80
C PHE A 282 4.72 14.81 8.74
N TYR A 283 5.21 15.35 9.85
CA TYR A 283 6.59 15.84 9.92
C TYR A 283 7.59 14.69 10.06
N LEU A 284 7.23 13.64 10.81
CA LEU A 284 8.03 12.44 10.98
C LEU A 284 8.28 11.75 9.63
N ASP A 285 7.23 11.58 8.81
CA ASP A 285 7.32 10.99 7.47
C ASP A 285 8.35 11.66 6.57
N ARG A 286 8.42 12.97 6.66
CA ARG A 286 9.31 13.78 5.84
C ARG A 286 10.69 14.00 6.47
N ALA A 287 10.94 13.37 7.63
CA ALA A 287 12.16 13.56 8.40
C ALA A 287 12.43 15.04 8.72
N TYR A 288 11.39 15.84 8.93
CA TYR A 288 11.50 17.27 9.25
C TYR A 288 11.80 17.43 10.75
N TRP A 289 13.00 17.01 11.17
CA TRP A 289 13.38 16.89 12.57
C TRP A 289 13.28 18.17 13.38
N ASP A 290 13.52 19.32 12.73
CA ASP A 290 13.34 20.62 13.38
C ASP A 290 11.86 20.88 13.66
N GLN A 291 11.00 20.61 12.69
CA GLN A 291 9.55 20.75 12.85
C GLN A 291 9.00 19.77 13.90
N VAL A 292 9.52 18.53 13.94
CA VAL A 292 9.13 17.54 14.96
C VAL A 292 9.57 18.01 16.35
N SER A 293 10.84 18.41 16.50
CA SER A 293 11.35 18.86 17.81
C SER A 293 10.65 20.13 18.32
N ASP A 294 10.22 21.01 17.42
CA ASP A 294 9.46 22.23 17.74
C ASP A 294 8.10 21.93 18.37
N LEU A 295 7.52 20.74 18.16
CA LEU A 295 6.26 20.35 18.79
C LEU A 295 6.39 20.07 20.30
N PHE A 296 7.62 19.88 20.80
CA PHE A 296 7.88 19.57 22.19
C PHE A 296 7.97 20.84 23.08
N ALA A 297 7.63 20.68 24.34
CA ALA A 297 7.99 21.65 25.36
C ALA A 297 9.53 21.70 25.51
N ASP A 298 10.08 22.80 26.02
CA ASP A 298 11.54 22.95 26.13
C ASP A 298 12.18 21.86 27.00
N ASP A 299 11.45 21.40 28.03
CA ASP A 299 11.79 20.29 28.91
C ASP A 299 11.07 18.98 28.54
N GLY A 300 10.59 18.88 27.29
CA GLY A 300 9.90 17.72 26.78
C GLY A 300 10.81 16.50 26.65
N THR A 301 10.22 15.30 26.64
CA THR A 301 10.98 14.05 26.58
C THR A 301 10.49 13.15 25.47
N ILE A 302 11.42 12.38 24.89
CA ILE A 302 11.12 11.31 23.92
C ILE A 302 11.78 10.01 24.35
N GLU A 303 11.03 8.92 24.19
CA GLU A 303 11.50 7.55 24.39
C GLU A 303 10.92 6.64 23.30
N PHE A 304 11.79 6.02 22.50
CA PHE A 304 11.37 5.00 21.51
C PHE A 304 11.83 3.62 21.99
N ALA A 305 10.85 2.73 22.15
CA ALA A 305 11.09 1.37 22.62
C ALA A 305 11.89 1.39 23.94
N GLN A 306 13.05 0.74 23.96
CA GLN A 306 13.93 0.66 25.12
C GLN A 306 15.25 1.43 24.89
N GLN A 307 15.21 2.46 24.04
CA GLN A 307 16.41 3.27 23.74
C GLN A 307 16.77 4.27 24.84
N GLY A 308 15.91 4.36 25.88
CA GLY A 308 16.04 5.30 26.99
C GLY A 308 15.45 6.66 26.70
N VAL A 309 15.48 7.53 27.70
CA VAL A 309 14.79 8.82 27.70
C VAL A 309 15.75 9.94 27.35
N TYR A 310 15.44 10.70 26.31
CA TYR A 310 16.13 11.94 25.92
C TYR A 310 15.35 13.14 26.39
N VAL A 311 16.01 14.03 27.15
CA VAL A 311 15.37 15.12 27.91
C VAL A 311 15.67 16.49 27.32
N GLY A 312 14.64 17.24 27.00
CA GLY A 312 14.72 18.58 26.44
C GLY A 312 14.77 18.59 24.90
N LYS A 313 14.22 19.64 24.32
CA LYS A 313 14.03 19.80 22.88
C LYS A 313 15.31 19.55 22.05
N LYS A 314 16.49 19.98 22.56
CA LYS A 314 17.77 19.75 21.89
C LYS A 314 18.09 18.26 21.80
N ARG A 315 17.94 17.51 22.90
CA ARG A 315 18.21 16.08 22.94
C ARG A 315 17.20 15.29 22.11
N VAL A 316 15.94 15.71 22.12
CA VAL A 316 14.91 15.18 21.22
C VAL A 316 15.36 15.34 19.76
N ARG A 317 15.86 16.53 19.38
CA ARG A 317 16.34 16.78 18.01
C ARG A 317 17.57 15.94 17.63
N GLU A 318 18.50 15.76 18.57
CA GLU A 318 19.68 14.89 18.38
C GLU A 318 19.27 13.44 18.17
N PHE A 319 18.34 12.93 18.99
CA PHE A 319 17.79 11.58 18.85
C PHE A 319 17.11 11.37 17.51
N LEU A 320 16.25 12.28 17.07
CA LEU A 320 15.58 12.21 15.76
C LEU A 320 16.59 12.17 14.60
N GLY A 321 17.74 12.84 14.75
CA GLY A 321 18.82 12.80 13.77
C GLY A 321 19.46 11.40 13.62
N LYS A 322 19.29 10.50 14.60
CA LYS A 322 19.76 9.11 14.51
C LYS A 322 18.83 8.22 13.69
N LEU A 323 17.60 8.60 13.49
CA LEU A 323 16.65 7.90 12.61
C LEU A 323 17.01 8.09 11.13
N GLY A 324 17.72 9.17 10.79
CA GLY A 324 18.13 9.48 9.43
C GLY A 324 18.46 10.96 9.22
N PRO A 325 18.83 11.36 8.00
CA PRO A 325 19.15 12.74 7.67
C PRO A 325 17.93 13.67 7.87
N HIS A 326 18.20 14.97 8.10
CA HIS A 326 17.15 15.97 8.16
C HIS A 326 16.59 16.26 6.76
N GLY A 327 15.31 15.98 6.56
CA GLY A 327 14.66 15.95 5.25
C GLY A 327 14.73 14.57 4.59
N LEU A 328 13.59 14.14 4.04
CA LEU A 328 13.49 12.88 3.34
C LEU A 328 14.40 12.87 2.10
N VAL A 329 15.15 11.82 1.90
CA VAL A 329 16.08 11.68 0.78
C VAL A 329 15.62 10.64 -0.22
N THR A 330 16.15 10.72 -1.44
CA THR A 330 15.88 9.79 -2.54
C THR A 330 16.07 8.34 -2.09
N GLY A 331 15.11 7.50 -2.44
CA GLY A 331 15.12 6.07 -2.13
C GLY A 331 14.79 5.71 -0.70
N TRP A 332 14.43 6.67 0.16
CA TRP A 332 14.00 6.39 1.53
C TRP A 332 12.48 6.44 1.66
N MET A 333 11.87 5.29 1.93
CA MET A 333 10.49 5.18 2.39
C MET A 333 10.48 5.36 3.91
N ASN A 334 9.69 6.32 4.38
CA ASN A 334 9.59 6.67 5.80
C ASN A 334 8.17 7.16 6.07
N ASP A 335 7.23 6.23 6.19
CA ASP A 335 5.80 6.51 6.30
C ASP A 335 5.26 6.01 7.64
N HIS A 336 4.88 6.94 8.54
CA HIS A 336 4.50 6.71 9.93
C HIS A 336 3.07 7.17 10.19
N MET A 337 2.10 6.32 9.91
CA MET A 337 0.68 6.65 10.05
C MET A 337 0.27 6.72 11.51
N GLN A 338 -0.27 7.87 11.95
CA GLN A 338 -0.81 8.07 13.30
C GLN A 338 -2.32 7.82 13.30
N LEU A 339 -2.74 6.74 13.94
CA LEU A 339 -4.09 6.19 13.85
C LEU A 339 -4.77 6.08 15.22
N GLN A 340 -6.10 6.03 15.22
CA GLN A 340 -6.94 5.72 16.38
C GLN A 340 -6.63 6.54 17.64
N PRO A 341 -6.51 7.87 17.62
CA PRO A 341 -6.16 8.63 18.82
C PRO A 341 -7.28 8.59 19.87
N VAL A 342 -6.91 8.31 21.12
CA VAL A 342 -7.75 8.49 22.32
C VAL A 342 -7.14 9.62 23.12
N VAL A 343 -7.75 10.78 23.09
CA VAL A 343 -7.25 11.98 23.76
C VAL A 343 -8.03 12.23 25.07
N THR A 344 -7.32 12.54 26.13
CA THR A 344 -7.91 12.96 27.40
C THR A 344 -7.36 14.32 27.79
N VAL A 345 -8.22 15.31 27.87
CA VAL A 345 -7.91 16.66 28.40
C VAL A 345 -8.58 16.80 29.76
N LEU A 346 -7.83 17.19 30.80
CA LEU A 346 -8.45 17.47 32.09
C LEU A 346 -9.17 18.82 32.03
N PRO A 347 -10.40 18.92 32.56
CA PRO A 347 -11.14 20.18 32.59
C PRO A 347 -10.34 21.28 33.33
N ASP A 348 -10.35 22.47 32.73
CA ASP A 348 -9.69 23.68 33.31
C ASP A 348 -8.21 23.48 33.71
N SER A 349 -7.56 22.54 33.04
CA SER A 349 -6.17 22.18 33.25
C SER A 349 -5.34 22.53 32.00
N ASN A 350 -4.04 22.60 32.19
CA ASN A 350 -3.07 22.70 31.11
C ASN A 350 -2.45 21.34 30.74
N LYS A 351 -3.07 20.23 31.12
CA LYS A 351 -2.57 18.88 30.90
C LYS A 351 -3.50 18.06 30.02
N ALA A 352 -2.91 17.30 29.11
CA ALA A 352 -3.61 16.32 28.29
C ALA A 352 -2.75 15.08 28.06
N TRP A 353 -3.39 14.00 27.64
CA TRP A 353 -2.77 12.73 27.29
C TRP A 353 -3.33 12.24 25.96
N SER A 354 -2.55 11.43 25.25
CA SER A 354 -3.06 10.64 24.13
C SER A 354 -2.51 9.23 24.16
N HIS A 355 -3.36 8.30 23.77
CA HIS A 355 -3.05 6.95 23.36
C HIS A 355 -3.35 6.83 21.88
N ASN A 356 -2.36 6.49 21.06
CA ASN A 356 -2.57 6.36 19.64
C ASN A 356 -1.66 5.27 19.04
N ARG A 357 -2.04 4.78 17.90
CA ARG A 357 -1.32 3.76 17.18
C ARG A 357 -0.45 4.37 16.09
N GLU A 358 0.76 3.83 15.94
CA GLU A 358 1.55 3.97 14.73
C GLU A 358 1.51 2.68 13.90
N TRP A 359 1.36 2.85 12.61
CA TRP A 359 1.61 1.81 11.63
C TRP A 359 2.58 2.37 10.59
N ALA A 360 3.80 1.83 10.54
CA ALA A 360 4.88 2.38 9.76
C ALA A 360 5.35 1.46 8.64
N MET A 361 5.61 2.07 7.49
CA MET A 361 6.24 1.49 6.30
C MET A 361 7.60 2.16 6.11
N THR A 362 8.68 1.45 6.38
CA THR A 362 10.02 2.02 6.31
C THR A 362 10.95 1.17 5.43
N GLY A 363 12.09 1.73 5.03
CA GLY A 363 13.12 1.02 4.26
C GLY A 363 13.77 1.88 3.19
N ARG A 364 14.82 1.36 2.57
CA ARG A 364 15.52 2.02 1.48
C ARG A 364 15.43 1.20 0.20
N LEU A 365 15.44 1.87 -0.94
CA LEU A 365 15.45 1.22 -2.24
C LEU A 365 16.66 0.29 -2.35
N GLY A 366 16.42 -0.97 -2.68
CA GLY A 366 17.43 -2.03 -2.75
C GLY A 366 17.72 -2.74 -1.43
N GLU A 367 17.12 -2.30 -0.32
CA GLU A 367 17.26 -2.93 1.01
C GLU A 367 15.94 -3.61 1.41
N ALA A 368 15.91 -4.24 2.59
CA ALA A 368 14.68 -4.81 3.14
C ALA A 368 13.68 -3.72 3.52
N GLY A 369 12.43 -3.88 3.10
CA GLY A 369 11.31 -3.10 3.62
C GLY A 369 10.92 -3.62 5.00
N GLN A 370 10.37 -2.74 5.86
CA GLN A 370 10.01 -3.09 7.22
C GLN A 370 8.63 -2.59 7.58
N TRP A 371 7.86 -3.44 8.26
CA TRP A 371 6.68 -3.08 9.01
C TRP A 371 7.02 -2.83 10.47
N THR A 372 6.53 -1.73 11.01
CA THR A 372 6.51 -1.48 12.45
C THR A 372 5.09 -1.12 12.87
N GLU A 373 4.61 -1.74 13.92
CA GLU A 373 3.36 -1.37 14.58
C GLU A 373 3.61 -1.19 16.07
N GLY A 374 3.01 -0.17 16.65
CA GLY A 374 3.15 0.09 18.06
C GLY A 374 2.19 1.18 18.56
N ILE A 375 2.31 1.45 19.84
CA ILE A 375 1.43 2.35 20.60
C ILE A 375 2.26 3.50 21.15
N TYR A 376 1.76 4.71 20.96
CA TYR A 376 2.22 5.90 21.70
C TYR A 376 1.37 6.12 22.95
N GLU A 377 2.03 6.39 24.06
CA GLU A 377 1.47 7.03 25.26
C GLU A 377 2.15 8.37 25.46
N ASN A 378 1.42 9.44 25.21
CA ASN A 378 1.95 10.79 25.22
C ASN A 378 1.30 11.65 26.31
N GLN A 379 2.07 12.59 26.82
CA GLN A 379 1.58 13.67 27.68
C GLN A 379 1.80 15.02 27.01
N TYR A 380 0.89 15.93 27.22
CA TYR A 380 0.91 17.27 26.66
C TYR A 380 0.76 18.32 27.75
N VAL A 381 1.30 19.50 27.47
CA VAL A 381 1.16 20.67 28.32
C VAL A 381 0.77 21.89 27.49
N LYS A 382 -0.18 22.68 27.98
CA LYS A 382 -0.58 23.95 27.38
C LYS A 382 0.23 25.09 27.98
N GLN A 383 1.08 25.73 27.21
CA GLN A 383 1.95 26.85 27.60
C GLN A 383 1.71 28.04 26.67
N GLY A 384 1.44 29.22 27.22
CA GLY A 384 1.13 30.39 26.41
C GLY A 384 -0.08 30.22 25.48
N GLY A 385 -1.06 29.41 25.89
CA GLY A 385 -2.24 29.09 25.07
C GLY A 385 -2.04 28.00 24.01
N VAL A 386 -0.84 27.45 23.84
CA VAL A 386 -0.47 26.48 22.82
C VAL A 386 -0.16 25.12 23.43
N TRP A 387 -0.73 24.06 22.88
CA TRP A 387 -0.42 22.69 23.27
C TRP A 387 0.93 22.25 22.72
N LYS A 388 1.74 21.60 23.58
CA LYS A 388 3.06 21.05 23.27
C LYS A 388 3.19 19.64 23.82
N ILE A 389 4.03 18.82 23.17
CA ILE A 389 4.35 17.48 23.67
C ILE A 389 5.26 17.61 24.90
N LYS A 390 4.81 17.07 26.03
CA LYS A 390 5.57 17.05 27.28
C LYS A 390 6.37 15.76 27.46
N SER A 391 5.76 14.63 27.09
CA SER A 391 6.41 13.33 27.10
C SER A 391 5.83 12.50 25.97
N MET A 392 6.69 11.84 25.23
CA MET A 392 6.32 10.91 24.18
C MET A 392 7.02 9.58 24.43
N HIS A 393 6.26 8.49 24.50
CA HIS A 393 6.79 7.15 24.60
C HIS A 393 6.14 6.24 23.56
N PHE A 394 6.96 5.66 22.68
CA PHE A 394 6.55 4.69 21.69
C PHE A 394 6.86 3.27 22.14
N TYR A 395 5.83 2.44 22.22
CA TYR A 395 5.87 1.02 22.56
C TYR A 395 5.64 0.19 21.30
N PRO A 396 6.67 -0.31 20.60
CA PRO A 396 6.47 -1.20 19.48
C PRO A 396 5.77 -2.48 19.93
N THR A 397 4.77 -2.92 19.18
CA THR A 397 4.13 -4.22 19.34
C THR A 397 4.90 -5.29 18.58
N PHE A 398 5.22 -5.01 17.30
CA PHE A 398 6.09 -5.83 16.49
C PHE A 398 6.90 -5.00 15.49
N ILE A 399 8.04 -5.56 15.08
CA ILE A 399 8.88 -5.09 13.99
C ILE A 399 9.23 -6.31 13.14
N THR A 400 8.98 -6.26 11.82
CA THR A 400 9.21 -7.39 10.92
C THR A 400 9.61 -6.92 9.52
N ASP A 401 10.42 -7.70 8.82
CA ASP A 401 10.73 -7.45 7.43
C ASP A 401 9.50 -7.71 6.56
N TYR A 402 9.29 -6.85 5.55
CA TYR A 402 8.17 -6.96 4.63
C TYR A 402 8.10 -8.34 3.96
N ASP A 403 9.24 -8.85 3.47
CA ASP A 403 9.26 -10.12 2.74
C ASP A 403 8.94 -11.34 3.61
N GLN A 404 9.22 -11.26 4.90
CA GLN A 404 9.01 -12.35 5.84
C GLN A 404 7.64 -12.27 6.52
N GLY A 405 7.21 -11.06 6.87
CA GLY A 405 6.01 -10.82 7.65
C GLY A 405 6.06 -11.43 9.05
N TRP A 406 5.08 -11.10 9.86
CA TRP A 406 5.02 -11.45 11.30
C TRP A 406 4.84 -12.94 11.61
N ALA A 407 4.62 -13.82 10.62
CA ALA A 407 4.66 -15.26 10.86
C ALA A 407 6.06 -15.84 10.86
N LYS A 408 7.02 -15.19 10.19
CA LYS A 408 8.37 -15.73 9.95
C LYS A 408 9.48 -14.89 10.57
N ASP A 409 9.22 -13.58 10.77
CA ASP A 409 10.21 -12.65 11.30
C ASP A 409 9.64 -11.82 12.45
N ALA A 410 10.46 -11.62 13.46
CA ALA A 410 10.15 -10.79 14.62
C ALA A 410 11.46 -10.22 15.19
N LYS A 411 11.67 -8.94 14.96
CA LYS A 411 12.86 -8.25 15.45
C LYS A 411 12.68 -7.82 16.91
N PRO A 412 13.75 -7.80 17.71
CA PRO A 412 13.67 -7.31 19.08
C PRO A 412 13.39 -5.81 19.14
N ALA A 413 12.90 -5.34 20.29
CA ALA A 413 12.81 -3.91 20.55
C ALA A 413 14.21 -3.26 20.52
N PRO A 414 14.35 -2.10 19.85
CA PRO A 414 15.62 -1.38 19.85
C PRO A 414 16.05 -0.96 21.27
N GLY A 415 17.31 -1.21 21.61
CA GLY A 415 17.94 -0.77 22.84
C GLY A 415 18.68 0.56 22.72
N PRO A 416 19.36 1.02 23.79
CA PRO A 416 20.07 2.28 23.81
C PRO A 416 21.11 2.43 22.70
N LEU A 417 21.21 3.64 22.15
CA LEU A 417 22.16 3.98 21.10
C LEU A 417 23.56 4.17 21.70
N ALA A 418 24.55 3.44 21.20
CA ALA A 418 25.92 3.51 21.71
C ALA A 418 26.58 4.90 21.46
N ASP A 419 26.25 5.52 20.31
CA ASP A 419 26.79 6.79 19.86
C ASP A 419 25.95 8.01 20.27
N LEU A 420 24.82 7.76 20.95
CA LEU A 420 24.00 8.80 21.60
C LEU A 420 23.39 8.24 22.88
N PRO A 421 24.14 8.13 23.98
CA PRO A 421 23.61 7.63 25.25
C PRO A 421 22.41 8.47 25.72
N PRO A 422 21.34 7.82 26.23
CA PRO A 422 20.17 8.54 26.75
C PRO A 422 20.51 9.27 28.05
N ASP A 423 19.73 10.31 28.39
CA ASP A 423 19.88 11.08 29.63
C ASP A 423 19.37 10.32 30.85
N ARG A 424 18.44 9.39 30.64
CA ARG A 424 17.91 8.47 31.66
C ARG A 424 17.72 7.08 31.04
N PRO A 425 17.87 5.99 31.84
CA PRO A 425 17.59 4.65 31.36
C PRO A 425 16.15 4.51 30.85
N PRO A 426 15.85 3.44 30.10
CA PRO A 426 14.47 3.15 29.70
C PRO A 426 13.52 3.17 30.89
N SER A 427 12.37 3.80 30.72
CA SER A 427 11.36 3.92 31.77
C SER A 427 10.65 2.60 32.06
N SER A 428 10.65 1.69 31.09
CA SER A 428 10.12 0.32 31.19
C SER A 428 10.98 -0.66 30.39
N VAL A 429 10.97 -1.94 30.82
CA VAL A 429 11.65 -3.04 30.14
C VAL A 429 10.62 -4.11 29.82
N TYR A 430 10.44 -4.40 28.55
CA TYR A 430 9.45 -5.35 28.07
C TYR A 430 9.97 -6.10 26.83
N ALA A 431 9.40 -7.26 26.56
CA ALA A 431 9.64 -7.98 25.32
C ALA A 431 8.47 -7.71 24.36
N ILE A 432 8.79 -7.43 23.09
CA ILE A 432 7.79 -7.29 22.03
C ILE A 432 7.54 -8.63 21.33
N TYR A 433 6.58 -8.63 20.39
CA TYR A 433 6.30 -9.83 19.60
C TYR A 433 7.58 -10.55 19.14
N PRO A 434 7.70 -11.88 19.31
CA PRO A 434 6.64 -12.86 19.55
C PRO A 434 6.17 -12.99 21.01
N LYS A 435 6.62 -12.17 21.91
CA LYS A 435 6.09 -12.05 23.26
C LYS A 435 4.87 -11.11 23.28
N ALA A 436 3.90 -11.41 24.13
CA ALA A 436 2.77 -10.52 24.35
C ALA A 436 3.17 -9.37 25.28
N HIS A 437 2.80 -8.14 24.92
CA HIS A 437 3.01 -6.95 25.74
C HIS A 437 1.82 -6.01 25.66
N VAL A 438 1.44 -5.44 26.80
CA VAL A 438 0.40 -4.42 26.91
C VAL A 438 1.02 -3.21 27.60
N PRO A 439 1.13 -2.05 26.92
CA PRO A 439 1.63 -0.83 27.54
C PRO A 439 0.64 -0.30 28.59
N PRO A 440 1.06 0.55 29.52
CA PRO A 440 0.15 1.21 30.43
C PRO A 440 -0.74 2.20 29.68
N TYR A 441 -2.04 2.27 30.00
CA TYR A 441 -2.97 3.23 29.43
C TYR A 441 -3.24 4.37 30.40
N HIS A 442 -3.32 5.60 29.88
CA HIS A 442 -3.58 6.79 30.70
C HIS A 442 -5.03 6.91 31.19
N TYR A 443 -5.92 6.03 30.72
CA TYR A 443 -7.35 6.08 31.00
C TYR A 443 -7.87 4.77 31.61
N ASN A 444 -8.94 4.89 32.35
CA ASN A 444 -9.74 3.78 32.83
C ASN A 444 -10.68 3.25 31.72
N ASN A 445 -11.35 2.14 31.98
CA ASN A 445 -12.40 1.64 31.09
C ASN A 445 -13.48 2.74 30.91
N PRO A 446 -13.76 3.20 29.67
CA PRO A 446 -14.64 4.36 29.45
C PRO A 446 -16.11 4.09 29.80
N VAL A 447 -16.49 2.84 29.95
CA VAL A 447 -17.88 2.44 30.31
C VAL A 447 -18.04 2.28 31.82
N THR A 448 -17.14 1.54 32.45
CA THR A 448 -17.24 1.24 33.91
C THR A 448 -16.54 2.27 34.78
N LEU A 449 -15.70 3.12 34.21
CA LEU A 449 -14.81 4.08 34.86
C LEU A 449 -13.82 3.42 35.85
N LYS A 450 -13.75 2.09 35.87
CA LYS A 450 -12.82 1.33 36.73
C LYS A 450 -11.46 1.19 36.05
N PRO A 451 -10.38 0.99 36.85
CA PRO A 451 -9.07 0.64 36.31
C PRO A 451 -9.15 -0.58 35.39
N LEU A 452 -8.32 -0.60 34.34
CA LEU A 452 -8.25 -1.68 33.40
C LEU A 452 -7.64 -2.94 34.02
N GLN A 453 -8.08 -4.12 33.55
CA GLN A 453 -7.51 -5.39 33.93
C GLN A 453 -6.35 -5.73 33.00
N TYR A 454 -5.12 -5.64 33.51
CA TYR A 454 -3.91 -5.99 32.75
C TYR A 454 -3.55 -7.46 32.94
N PRO A 455 -2.92 -8.09 31.92
CA PRO A 455 -2.39 -9.45 32.06
C PRO A 455 -1.23 -9.46 33.09
N THR A 456 -1.13 -10.55 33.85
CA THR A 456 -0.06 -10.74 34.84
C THR A 456 1.31 -10.88 34.18
N VAL A 457 1.35 -11.51 32.99
CA VAL A 457 2.57 -11.67 32.18
C VAL A 457 2.46 -10.75 30.97
N GLY A 458 3.47 -9.90 30.75
CA GLY A 458 3.51 -8.92 29.66
C GLY A 458 2.63 -7.69 29.88
N GLY A 459 2.03 -7.52 31.05
CA GLY A 459 1.34 -6.29 31.45
C GLY A 459 2.28 -5.30 32.14
N PRO A 460 1.89 -4.03 32.28
CA PRO A 460 2.64 -3.00 32.97
C PRO A 460 2.64 -3.22 34.49
N SER A 461 3.70 -2.78 35.16
CA SER A 461 3.78 -2.74 36.62
C SER A 461 2.82 -1.69 37.21
N ALA A 462 2.46 -1.82 38.47
CA ALA A 462 1.64 -0.83 39.18
C ALA A 462 2.25 0.57 39.16
N ARG A 463 3.60 0.67 39.16
CA ARG A 463 4.30 1.94 39.02
C ARG A 463 4.08 2.56 37.65
N GLU A 464 4.21 1.79 36.55
CA GLU A 464 4.00 2.27 35.17
C GLU A 464 2.57 2.72 34.95
N ILE A 465 1.58 1.96 35.47
CA ILE A 465 0.17 2.35 35.45
C ILE A 465 -0.03 3.69 36.15
N ALA A 466 0.49 3.85 37.37
CA ALA A 466 0.33 5.08 38.13
C ALA A 466 1.00 6.29 37.45
N GLN A 467 2.13 6.08 36.76
CA GLN A 467 2.83 7.13 36.03
C GLN A 467 2.11 7.54 34.74
N ALA A 468 1.43 6.59 34.08
CA ALA A 468 0.69 6.84 32.85
C ALA A 468 -0.65 7.54 33.09
N GLN A 469 -1.32 7.24 34.21
CA GLN A 469 -2.68 7.72 34.49
C GLN A 469 -2.84 9.23 34.36
N ALA A 470 -3.88 9.62 33.65
CA ALA A 470 -4.27 11.02 33.54
C ALA A 470 -4.71 11.55 34.89
N SER A 471 -3.92 12.45 35.45
CA SER A 471 -4.15 13.00 36.80
C SER A 471 -3.81 14.49 36.85
N GLY A 472 -4.54 15.20 37.69
CA GLY A 472 -4.33 16.62 37.92
C GLY A 472 -5.35 17.20 38.90
N GLU A 473 -5.06 18.37 39.41
CA GLU A 473 -6.01 19.11 40.24
C GLU A 473 -7.12 19.70 39.38
N THR A 474 -8.36 19.52 39.82
CA THR A 474 -9.53 20.21 39.27
C THR A 474 -9.71 21.53 40.02
N LYS A 475 -9.70 22.64 39.29
CA LYS A 475 -9.98 23.95 39.87
C LYS A 475 -11.49 24.15 40.05
N SER A 476 -11.91 24.80 41.10
CA SER A 476 -13.30 25.27 41.24
C SER A 476 -13.59 26.29 40.15
N LEU A 477 -14.74 26.14 39.49
CA LEU A 477 -15.18 27.05 38.45
C LEU A 477 -15.89 28.26 39.07
N GLU A 478 -15.32 29.44 38.85
CA GLU A 478 -15.99 30.69 39.17
C GLU A 478 -17.10 31.01 38.17
N PRO A 479 -18.23 31.56 38.59
CA PRO A 479 -19.29 32.05 37.72
C PRO A 479 -18.75 33.03 36.66
N VAL A 480 -19.25 32.96 35.42
CA VAL A 480 -18.86 33.91 34.39
C VAL A 480 -19.30 35.35 34.78
N ARG A 481 -18.48 36.33 34.43
CA ARG A 481 -18.78 37.72 34.67
C ARG A 481 -19.92 38.24 33.79
N ASP A 482 -19.81 37.96 32.50
CA ASP A 482 -20.77 38.36 31.46
C ASP A 482 -21.32 37.11 30.76
N LEU A 483 -22.63 36.94 30.87
CA LEU A 483 -23.35 35.79 30.30
C LEU A 483 -23.36 35.82 28.75
N LYS A 484 -23.47 37.01 28.17
CA LYS A 484 -23.49 37.15 26.69
C LYS A 484 -22.13 36.78 26.09
N VAL A 485 -21.04 37.31 26.65
CA VAL A 485 -19.68 37.02 26.21
C VAL A 485 -19.37 35.51 26.32
N ALA A 486 -19.81 34.91 27.43
CA ALA A 486 -19.64 33.47 27.64
C ALA A 486 -20.45 32.65 26.61
N ALA A 487 -21.70 33.04 26.34
CA ALA A 487 -22.54 32.36 25.35
C ALA A 487 -21.95 32.47 23.92
N ASP A 488 -21.49 33.65 23.52
CA ASP A 488 -20.83 33.88 22.24
C ASP A 488 -19.58 32.98 22.08
N GLU A 489 -18.77 32.86 23.13
CA GLU A 489 -17.58 31.99 23.09
C GLU A 489 -17.92 30.50 23.09
N ILE A 490 -18.94 30.05 23.84
CA ILE A 490 -19.42 28.68 23.82
C ILE A 490 -19.89 28.33 22.41
N GLU A 491 -20.73 29.17 21.79
CA GLU A 491 -21.25 28.96 20.45
C GLU A 491 -20.11 28.86 19.42
N ARG A 492 -19.14 29.77 19.51
CA ARG A 492 -17.97 29.75 18.66
C ARG A 492 -17.17 28.45 18.78
N LEU A 493 -16.91 27.99 20.00
CA LEU A 493 -16.15 26.78 20.28
C LEU A 493 -16.88 25.53 19.79
N VAL A 494 -18.15 25.37 20.18
CA VAL A 494 -18.90 24.16 19.81
C VAL A 494 -19.21 24.12 18.31
N GLY A 495 -19.45 25.28 17.69
CA GLY A 495 -19.62 25.38 16.23
C GLY A 495 -18.35 24.94 15.47
N ARG A 496 -17.17 25.26 15.98
CA ARG A 496 -15.90 24.78 15.42
C ARG A 496 -15.72 23.27 15.61
N VAL A 497 -16.03 22.76 16.80
CA VAL A 497 -16.02 21.32 17.09
C VAL A 497 -16.92 20.55 16.12
N LYS A 498 -18.15 21.06 15.92
CA LYS A 498 -19.11 20.49 14.96
C LYS A 498 -18.56 20.46 13.54
N ALA A 499 -18.03 21.59 13.07
CA ALA A 499 -17.48 21.72 11.72
C ALA A 499 -16.34 20.71 11.47
N VAL A 500 -15.45 20.50 12.44
CA VAL A 500 -14.38 19.49 12.32
C VAL A 500 -14.96 18.09 12.13
N HIS A 501 -15.95 17.67 12.91
CA HIS A 501 -16.58 16.37 12.77
C HIS A 501 -17.37 16.22 11.44
N GLU A 502 -18.06 17.28 10.98
CA GLU A 502 -18.75 17.29 9.69
C GLU A 502 -17.77 17.11 8.52
N ILE A 503 -16.58 17.73 8.60
CA ILE A 503 -15.52 17.61 7.60
C ILE A 503 -14.82 16.23 7.68
N GLU A 504 -14.63 15.67 8.88
CA GLU A 504 -14.14 14.29 9.03
C GLU A 504 -15.12 13.29 8.40
N ASN A 505 -16.42 13.44 8.62
CA ASN A 505 -17.45 12.62 7.99
C ASN A 505 -17.43 12.78 6.45
N LEU A 506 -17.30 14.01 5.94
CA LEU A 506 -17.14 14.29 4.50
C LEU A 506 -15.92 13.56 3.92
N SER A 507 -14.77 13.65 4.59
CA SER A 507 -13.53 13.00 4.15
C SER A 507 -13.63 11.47 4.17
N SER A 508 -14.25 10.92 5.20
CA SER A 508 -14.48 9.48 5.31
C SER A 508 -15.45 8.96 4.25
N ALA A 509 -16.55 9.68 4.01
CA ALA A 509 -17.54 9.34 2.99
C ALA A 509 -16.93 9.37 1.59
N TYR A 510 -16.05 10.35 1.29
CA TYR A 510 -15.28 10.40 0.05
C TYR A 510 -14.54 9.08 -0.22
N GLY A 511 -13.79 8.58 0.77
CA GLY A 511 -13.08 7.31 0.64
C GLY A 511 -14.03 6.13 0.41
N TYR A 512 -15.13 6.03 1.16
CA TYR A 512 -16.11 4.96 1.00
C TYR A 512 -16.81 4.95 -0.36
N TYR A 513 -17.16 6.13 -0.89
CA TYR A 513 -17.77 6.21 -2.21
C TYR A 513 -16.78 5.89 -3.33
N LEU A 514 -15.54 6.35 -3.19
CA LEU A 514 -14.47 6.04 -4.12
C LEU A 514 -14.19 4.53 -4.19
N ASP A 515 -14.13 3.84 -3.04
CA ASP A 515 -13.90 2.39 -2.94
C ASP A 515 -14.98 1.56 -3.62
N LYS A 516 -16.20 2.03 -3.56
CA LYS A 516 -17.37 1.33 -4.10
C LYS A 516 -17.78 1.83 -5.48
N ASN A 517 -16.95 2.68 -6.11
CA ASN A 517 -17.21 3.26 -7.43
C ASN A 517 -18.58 3.94 -7.52
N LEU A 518 -19.00 4.63 -6.45
CA LEU A 518 -20.25 5.39 -6.40
C LEU A 518 -19.98 6.81 -6.92
N TRP A 519 -19.75 6.92 -8.22
CA TRP A 519 -19.22 8.13 -8.85
C TRP A 519 -20.15 9.34 -8.74
N ASN A 520 -21.46 9.11 -8.82
CA ASN A 520 -22.44 10.16 -8.65
C ASN A 520 -22.50 10.64 -7.20
N ASP A 521 -22.53 9.74 -6.22
CA ASP A 521 -22.49 10.10 -4.81
C ASP A 521 -21.16 10.79 -4.45
N LEU A 522 -20.05 10.35 -5.04
CA LEU A 522 -18.75 10.98 -4.87
C LEU A 522 -18.75 12.42 -5.42
N ALA A 523 -19.36 12.65 -6.60
CA ALA A 523 -19.46 13.97 -7.20
C ALA A 523 -20.37 14.92 -6.41
N ASP A 524 -21.39 14.42 -5.71
CA ASP A 524 -22.25 15.21 -4.84
C ASP A 524 -21.53 15.79 -3.61
N LEU A 525 -20.36 15.25 -3.25
CA LEU A 525 -19.53 15.82 -2.18
C LEU A 525 -18.84 17.13 -2.58
N PHE A 526 -18.87 17.50 -3.85
CA PHE A 526 -18.26 18.74 -4.35
C PHE A 526 -19.30 19.89 -4.42
N ASP A 527 -18.83 21.10 -4.16
CA ASP A 527 -19.62 22.28 -4.44
C ASP A 527 -19.90 22.35 -5.95
N PRO A 528 -21.16 22.52 -6.37
CA PRO A 528 -21.54 22.44 -7.78
C PRO A 528 -20.91 23.54 -8.66
N GLN A 529 -20.49 24.65 -8.08
CA GLN A 529 -19.89 25.79 -8.80
C GLN A 529 -18.39 25.92 -8.51
N LEU A 530 -17.99 25.84 -7.25
CA LEU A 530 -16.61 26.05 -6.80
C LEU A 530 -15.78 24.75 -6.84
N GLY A 531 -16.42 23.59 -6.91
CA GLY A 531 -15.79 22.29 -6.83
C GLY A 531 -14.72 22.08 -7.91
N SER A 532 -13.57 21.58 -7.52
CA SER A 532 -12.49 21.20 -8.43
C SER A 532 -11.78 19.95 -7.97
N ILE A 533 -11.23 19.20 -8.94
CA ILE A 533 -10.46 17.98 -8.66
C ILE A 533 -9.19 17.95 -9.51
N GLU A 534 -8.06 17.62 -8.86
CA GLU A 534 -6.79 17.36 -9.54
C GLU A 534 -6.17 16.08 -8.96
N LEU A 535 -6.15 15.01 -9.74
CA LEU A 535 -5.60 13.71 -9.34
C LEU A 535 -4.41 13.35 -10.24
N ALA A 536 -3.23 13.22 -9.65
CA ALA A 536 -2.00 12.89 -10.37
C ALA A 536 -1.75 13.82 -11.57
N HIS A 537 -1.42 13.26 -12.74
CA HIS A 537 -1.12 13.99 -13.98
C HIS A 537 -2.34 14.16 -14.90
N ARG A 538 -3.57 13.99 -14.38
CA ARG A 538 -4.78 13.97 -15.21
C ARG A 538 -5.29 15.35 -15.62
N GLY A 539 -4.76 16.42 -15.05
CA GLY A 539 -5.22 17.80 -15.23
C GLY A 539 -6.27 18.20 -14.19
N VAL A 540 -6.79 19.41 -14.32
CA VAL A 540 -7.76 20.01 -13.39
C VAL A 540 -9.13 20.03 -14.02
N TYR A 541 -10.14 19.54 -13.30
CA TYR A 541 -11.56 19.57 -13.69
C TYR A 541 -12.34 20.42 -12.68
N ARG A 542 -13.26 21.26 -13.14
CA ARG A 542 -14.00 22.24 -12.32
C ARG A 542 -15.50 22.18 -12.54
N GLY A 543 -16.26 22.53 -11.49
CA GLY A 543 -17.71 22.59 -11.53
C GLY A 543 -18.34 21.29 -12.07
N PRO A 544 -19.25 21.37 -13.06
CA PRO A 544 -19.93 20.20 -13.61
C PRO A 544 -18.98 19.14 -14.20
N LYS A 545 -17.80 19.55 -14.68
CA LYS A 545 -16.81 18.61 -15.23
C LYS A 545 -16.21 17.68 -14.19
N VAL A 546 -16.29 18.00 -12.91
CA VAL A 546 -15.90 17.08 -11.84
C VAL A 546 -16.71 15.78 -11.93
N ARG A 547 -18.04 15.91 -12.06
CA ARG A 547 -18.93 14.75 -12.24
C ARG A 547 -18.62 13.99 -13.52
N GLU A 548 -18.48 14.72 -14.63
CA GLU A 548 -18.14 14.07 -15.91
C GLU A 548 -16.83 13.30 -15.84
N PHE A 549 -15.80 13.87 -15.23
CA PHE A 549 -14.52 13.21 -15.02
C PHE A 549 -14.66 11.93 -14.18
N LEU A 550 -15.36 12.00 -13.04
CA LEU A 550 -15.54 10.84 -12.17
C LEU A 550 -16.35 9.74 -12.87
N VAL A 551 -17.47 10.07 -13.50
CA VAL A 551 -18.35 9.08 -14.14
C VAL A 551 -17.72 8.51 -15.43
N LYS A 552 -17.18 9.36 -16.31
CA LYS A 552 -16.70 8.90 -17.63
C LYS A 552 -15.30 8.33 -17.59
N VAL A 553 -14.36 8.97 -16.84
CA VAL A 553 -12.96 8.54 -16.81
C VAL A 553 -12.74 7.39 -15.82
N PHE A 554 -13.17 7.54 -14.56
CA PHE A 554 -13.04 6.48 -13.57
C PHE A 554 -14.12 5.41 -13.74
N GLY A 555 -15.35 5.79 -14.01
CA GLY A 555 -16.45 4.88 -14.30
C GLY A 555 -16.44 4.24 -15.68
N ARG A 556 -15.39 4.49 -16.49
CA ARG A 556 -15.18 3.86 -17.80
C ARG A 556 -16.42 3.86 -18.70
N GLY A 557 -17.06 5.03 -18.82
CA GLY A 557 -18.25 5.19 -19.62
C GLY A 557 -19.57 5.06 -18.83
N GLY A 558 -19.52 5.18 -17.50
CA GLY A 558 -20.73 5.25 -16.66
C GLY A 558 -21.00 4.01 -15.80
N GLN A 559 -20.07 3.07 -15.73
CA GLN A 559 -20.20 1.93 -14.83
C GLN A 559 -20.10 2.39 -13.37
N GLU A 560 -21.17 2.28 -12.61
CA GLU A 560 -21.21 2.47 -11.16
C GLU A 560 -21.24 1.13 -10.42
N GLY A 561 -20.77 1.18 -9.18
CA GLY A 561 -20.71 0.03 -8.29
C GLY A 561 -19.43 -0.79 -8.38
N PRO A 562 -19.18 -1.62 -7.38
CA PRO A 562 -18.01 -2.48 -7.33
C PRO A 562 -18.08 -3.57 -8.40
N VAL A 563 -16.92 -4.03 -8.83
CA VAL A 563 -16.77 -5.06 -9.86
C VAL A 563 -16.15 -6.29 -9.23
N ALA A 564 -16.75 -7.46 -9.47
CA ALA A 564 -16.22 -8.73 -8.97
C ALA A 564 -14.79 -8.98 -9.44
N GLY A 565 -13.93 -9.52 -8.57
CA GLY A 565 -12.52 -9.74 -8.84
C GLY A 565 -11.65 -8.47 -8.86
N ARG A 566 -12.22 -7.32 -8.48
CA ARG A 566 -11.52 -6.05 -8.37
C ARG A 566 -11.62 -5.48 -6.96
N LEU A 567 -10.49 -5.16 -6.36
CA LEU A 567 -10.42 -4.44 -5.09
C LEU A 567 -9.89 -3.04 -5.33
N GLY A 568 -10.50 -2.05 -4.72
CA GLY A 568 -10.03 -0.67 -4.69
C GLY A 568 -10.36 -0.05 -3.35
N ASN A 569 -9.44 -0.10 -2.39
CA ASN A 569 -9.58 0.57 -1.10
C ASN A 569 -8.73 1.84 -1.09
N HIS A 570 -9.35 2.99 -0.79
CA HIS A 570 -8.71 4.30 -0.67
C HIS A 570 -8.95 4.82 0.75
N ILE A 571 -8.14 4.32 1.66
CA ILE A 571 -8.31 4.49 3.10
C ILE A 571 -7.89 5.90 3.49
N GLN A 572 -8.85 6.73 3.89
CA GLN A 572 -8.62 8.13 4.30
C GLN A 572 -8.35 8.19 5.81
N VAL A 573 -7.16 8.63 6.20
CA VAL A 573 -6.75 8.67 7.61
C VAL A 573 -5.98 9.95 7.94
N GLN A 574 -5.82 10.20 9.23
CA GLN A 574 -4.95 11.24 9.79
C GLN A 574 -5.29 12.66 9.30
N PRO A 575 -6.57 13.10 9.29
CA PRO A 575 -6.90 14.44 8.83
C PRO A 575 -6.42 15.53 9.79
N VAL A 576 -5.69 16.53 9.27
CA VAL A 576 -5.40 17.80 9.94
C VAL A 576 -6.30 18.85 9.30
N ILE A 577 -7.25 19.39 10.08
CA ILE A 577 -8.28 20.30 9.60
C ILE A 577 -8.05 21.68 10.18
N THR A 578 -7.90 22.69 9.32
CA THR A 578 -7.75 24.09 9.70
C THR A 578 -8.94 24.88 9.20
N LEU A 579 -9.78 25.37 10.12
CA LEU A 579 -10.94 26.20 9.81
C LEU A 579 -10.52 27.66 9.64
N SER A 580 -11.16 28.37 8.69
CA SER A 580 -11.07 29.82 8.58
C SER A 580 -11.55 30.52 9.85
N ALA A 581 -11.21 31.79 10.03
CA ALA A 581 -11.61 32.56 11.20
C ALA A 581 -13.13 32.67 11.33
N ASP A 582 -13.84 32.82 10.21
CA ASP A 582 -15.30 32.90 10.14
C ASP A 582 -16.03 31.53 10.19
N GLY A 583 -15.26 30.44 10.20
CA GLY A 583 -15.80 29.08 10.26
C GLY A 583 -16.54 28.61 8.98
N LYS A 584 -16.38 29.31 7.83
CA LYS A 584 -17.10 29.00 6.59
C LYS A 584 -16.29 28.25 5.55
N SER A 585 -14.97 28.15 5.73
CA SER A 585 -14.10 27.36 4.90
C SER A 585 -13.10 26.57 5.73
N ALA A 586 -12.54 25.53 5.15
CA ALA A 586 -11.55 24.67 5.78
C ALA A 586 -10.50 24.23 4.78
N LYS A 587 -9.29 24.02 5.28
CA LYS A 587 -8.22 23.31 4.59
C LYS A 587 -7.96 21.98 5.31
N ILE A 588 -7.71 20.93 4.54
CA ILE A 588 -7.69 19.56 5.04
C ILE A 588 -6.46 18.88 4.46
N ARG A 589 -5.53 18.50 5.33
CA ARG A 589 -4.47 17.55 4.98
C ARG A 589 -4.87 16.18 5.47
N SER A 590 -4.90 15.19 4.60
CA SER A 590 -5.15 13.80 4.98
C SER A 590 -4.22 12.85 4.22
N ARG A 591 -4.09 11.65 4.74
CA ARG A 591 -3.35 10.57 4.11
C ARG A 591 -4.32 9.60 3.47
N MET A 592 -3.96 9.09 2.29
CA MET A 592 -4.57 7.93 1.68
C MET A 592 -3.57 6.77 1.68
N LEU A 593 -3.97 5.65 2.24
CA LEU A 593 -3.35 4.36 1.97
C LEU A 593 -4.24 3.60 1.00
N GLN A 594 -3.65 3.00 -0.02
CA GLN A 594 -4.38 2.33 -1.08
C GLN A 594 -4.04 0.84 -1.12
N GLN A 595 -5.08 0.01 -1.19
CA GLN A 595 -4.99 -1.42 -1.45
C GLN A 595 -5.76 -1.71 -2.73
N MET A 596 -5.05 -2.14 -3.76
CA MET A 596 -5.64 -2.39 -5.08
C MET A 596 -5.43 -3.84 -5.48
N SER A 597 -6.41 -4.41 -6.18
CA SER A 597 -6.27 -5.68 -6.86
C SER A 597 -6.99 -5.67 -8.20
N GLN A 598 -6.39 -6.32 -9.16
CA GLN A 598 -7.01 -6.62 -10.45
C GLN A 598 -6.46 -7.97 -10.95
N GLY A 599 -7.30 -8.99 -10.94
CA GLY A 599 -6.87 -10.35 -11.24
C GLY A 599 -5.82 -10.84 -10.24
N ALA A 600 -4.72 -11.38 -10.72
CA ALA A 600 -3.60 -11.88 -9.92
C ALA A 600 -2.63 -10.79 -9.43
N ARG A 601 -2.93 -9.51 -9.62
CA ARG A 601 -2.05 -8.41 -9.22
C ARG A 601 -2.64 -7.68 -8.03
N ALA A 602 -1.91 -7.65 -6.92
CA ALA A 602 -2.18 -6.83 -5.77
C ALA A 602 -1.12 -5.73 -5.64
N SER A 603 -1.50 -4.57 -5.13
CA SER A 603 -0.56 -3.46 -4.94
C SER A 603 -0.94 -2.57 -3.76
N TRP A 604 0.07 -1.90 -3.23
CA TRP A 604 -0.02 -0.79 -2.31
C TRP A 604 0.08 0.54 -3.07
N GLY A 605 -0.52 1.58 -2.52
CA GLY A 605 -0.30 2.95 -2.96
C GLY A 605 -0.48 3.92 -1.81
N GLY A 606 0.10 5.10 -1.94
CA GLY A 606 -0.03 6.18 -0.98
C GLY A 606 -0.19 7.53 -1.65
N ALA A 607 -0.90 8.42 -0.98
CA ALA A 607 -1.02 9.82 -1.35
C ALA A 607 -1.26 10.70 -0.13
N ILE A 608 -0.89 11.95 -0.25
CA ILE A 608 -1.29 13.02 0.64
C ILE A 608 -2.33 13.87 -0.08
N TYR A 609 -3.44 14.14 0.57
CA TYR A 609 -4.44 15.09 0.10
C TYR A 609 -4.23 16.45 0.75
N GLU A 610 -4.29 17.49 -0.05
CA GLU A 610 -4.40 18.89 0.37
C GLU A 610 -5.71 19.44 -0.22
N ASN A 611 -6.77 19.24 0.51
CA ASN A 611 -8.14 19.57 0.10
C ASN A 611 -8.62 20.88 0.71
N GLU A 612 -9.65 21.45 0.08
CA GLU A 612 -10.35 22.61 0.61
C GLU A 612 -11.87 22.32 0.61
N ALA A 613 -12.55 22.77 1.64
CA ALA A 613 -13.99 22.64 1.78
C ALA A 613 -14.63 23.99 2.12
N VAL A 614 -15.87 24.17 1.69
CA VAL A 614 -16.68 25.37 1.96
C VAL A 614 -18.03 24.95 2.53
N ARG A 615 -18.58 25.78 3.41
CA ARG A 615 -19.91 25.61 3.95
C ARG A 615 -20.88 26.41 3.12
N GLY A 616 -21.79 25.72 2.40
CA GLY A 616 -22.82 26.35 1.58
C GLY A 616 -23.86 27.16 2.38
N ALA A 617 -24.68 27.94 1.71
CA ALA A 617 -25.77 28.69 2.34
C ALA A 617 -26.81 27.76 3.01
N ASP A 618 -26.87 26.50 2.57
CA ASP A 618 -27.69 25.43 3.16
C ASP A 618 -27.03 24.81 4.44
N GLY A 619 -25.88 25.32 4.86
CA GLY A 619 -25.15 24.85 6.02
C GLY A 619 -24.34 23.58 5.79
N VAL A 620 -24.31 23.04 4.58
CA VAL A 620 -23.64 21.78 4.24
C VAL A 620 -22.21 22.02 3.80
N TRP A 621 -21.26 21.18 4.30
CA TRP A 621 -19.89 21.20 3.86
C TRP A 621 -19.70 20.42 2.57
N ARG A 622 -19.01 21.02 1.60
CA ARG A 622 -18.66 20.40 0.32
C ARG A 622 -17.22 20.75 -0.06
N TYR A 623 -16.58 19.88 -0.82
CA TYR A 623 -15.26 20.18 -1.37
C TYR A 623 -15.32 21.29 -2.40
N SER A 624 -14.56 22.35 -2.18
CA SER A 624 -14.20 23.33 -3.22
C SER A 624 -12.97 22.88 -3.99
N LYS A 625 -12.12 22.03 -3.37
CA LYS A 625 -10.95 21.49 -4.04
C LYS A 625 -10.56 20.13 -3.46
N VAL A 626 -10.39 19.15 -4.33
CA VAL A 626 -9.72 17.88 -4.00
C VAL A 626 -8.40 17.79 -4.77
N ASN A 627 -7.31 17.55 -4.06
CA ASN A 627 -5.98 17.67 -4.58
C ASN A 627 -5.09 16.54 -4.01
N ALA A 628 -4.86 15.48 -4.80
CA ALA A 628 -4.09 14.34 -4.38
C ALA A 628 -2.65 14.39 -4.88
N TRP A 629 -1.70 14.15 -3.98
CA TRP A 629 -0.26 14.09 -4.18
C TRP A 629 0.21 12.65 -3.96
N ASN A 630 0.28 11.86 -5.03
CA ASN A 630 0.69 10.47 -4.92
C ASN A 630 2.14 10.35 -4.48
N THR A 631 2.40 9.56 -3.44
CA THR A 631 3.73 9.40 -2.85
C THR A 631 4.44 8.15 -3.35
N PHE A 632 3.72 7.05 -3.47
CA PHE A 632 4.27 5.80 -3.98
C PHE A 632 3.18 4.89 -4.56
N THR A 633 3.61 3.93 -5.39
CA THR A 633 2.89 2.70 -5.73
C THR A 633 3.89 1.55 -5.67
N ALA A 634 3.46 0.40 -5.17
CA ALA A 634 4.31 -0.79 -5.11
C ALA A 634 3.48 -2.04 -5.35
N SER A 635 4.01 -3.01 -6.10
CA SER A 635 3.38 -4.33 -6.17
C SER A 635 3.41 -4.98 -4.80
N TYR A 636 2.40 -5.78 -4.47
CA TYR A 636 2.38 -6.49 -3.19
C TYR A 636 3.60 -7.39 -3.03
N ASP A 637 3.93 -8.22 -4.05
CA ASP A 637 5.07 -9.15 -4.00
C ASP A 637 6.43 -8.45 -3.93
N GLY A 638 6.55 -7.28 -4.59
CA GLY A 638 7.78 -6.49 -4.60
C GLY A 638 7.97 -5.65 -3.33
N GLY A 639 6.88 -5.24 -2.70
CA GLY A 639 6.93 -4.22 -1.66
C GLY A 639 7.44 -2.88 -2.20
N TRP A 640 7.74 -1.96 -1.31
CA TRP A 640 8.14 -0.59 -1.68
C TRP A 640 9.65 -0.39 -1.82
N THR A 641 10.47 -1.38 -1.48
CA THR A 641 11.92 -1.21 -1.52
C THR A 641 12.60 -1.91 -2.69
N LYS A 642 11.93 -2.83 -3.37
CA LYS A 642 12.54 -3.60 -4.47
C LYS A 642 12.48 -2.88 -5.82
N ALA A 643 11.50 -2.01 -6.02
CA ALA A 643 11.33 -1.31 -7.28
C ALA A 643 10.82 0.12 -7.08
N ALA A 644 11.15 0.98 -8.03
CA ALA A 644 10.54 2.30 -8.13
C ALA A 644 9.05 2.19 -8.43
N SER A 645 8.28 3.18 -7.96
CA SER A 645 6.86 3.29 -8.28
C SER A 645 6.61 3.35 -9.78
N SER A 646 5.56 2.68 -10.23
CA SER A 646 5.09 2.81 -11.62
C SER A 646 4.57 4.21 -11.92
N GLY A 647 4.67 4.65 -13.17
CA GLY A 647 4.15 5.95 -13.58
C GLY A 647 2.63 6.07 -13.42
N MET A 648 2.16 7.28 -13.25
CA MET A 648 0.72 7.59 -13.13
C MET A 648 0.11 7.90 -14.50
N PRO A 649 -1.16 7.52 -14.73
CA PRO A 649 -1.86 7.87 -15.95
C PRO A 649 -1.97 9.40 -16.15
N GLY A 650 -1.77 9.86 -17.37
CA GLY A 650 -2.01 11.24 -17.78
C GLY A 650 -3.49 11.56 -18.07
N PRO A 651 -3.76 12.74 -18.65
CA PRO A 651 -5.09 13.13 -19.10
C PRO A 651 -5.66 12.12 -20.11
N ASN A 652 -6.98 12.01 -20.14
CA ASN A 652 -7.70 11.29 -21.19
C ASN A 652 -8.71 12.26 -21.86
N PRO A 653 -8.23 13.16 -22.74
CA PRO A 653 -9.05 14.21 -23.33
C PRO A 653 -10.14 13.69 -24.27
N GLU A 654 -9.99 12.47 -24.80
CA GLU A 654 -10.99 11.83 -25.66
C GLU A 654 -12.28 11.52 -24.88
N LEU A 655 -12.16 11.18 -23.59
CA LEU A 655 -13.31 10.97 -22.73
C LEU A 655 -13.82 12.27 -22.09
N VAL A 656 -12.95 13.02 -21.45
CA VAL A 656 -13.24 14.32 -20.84
C VAL A 656 -11.98 15.17 -20.86
N ALA A 657 -11.99 16.27 -21.61
CA ALA A 657 -10.87 17.20 -21.62
C ALA A 657 -10.80 18.00 -20.30
N PRO A 658 -9.63 18.04 -19.63
CA PRO A 658 -9.47 18.88 -18.44
C PRO A 658 -9.62 20.36 -18.76
N ASP A 659 -10.03 21.17 -17.79
CA ASP A 659 -10.12 22.64 -17.94
C ASP A 659 -8.76 23.32 -17.97
N SER A 660 -7.76 22.69 -17.38
CA SER A 660 -6.37 23.10 -17.47
C SER A 660 -5.45 21.90 -17.30
N PRO A 661 -4.22 21.96 -17.86
CA PRO A 661 -3.21 20.93 -17.63
C PRO A 661 -2.93 20.75 -16.13
N PRO A 662 -2.23 19.68 -15.73
CA PRO A 662 -1.77 19.49 -14.34
C PRO A 662 -1.00 20.72 -13.86
N THR A 663 -1.28 21.17 -12.64
CA THR A 663 -0.61 22.34 -12.07
C THR A 663 0.78 22.01 -11.52
N ARG A 664 1.15 20.73 -11.49
CA ARG A 664 2.40 20.24 -10.90
C ARG A 664 2.89 18.95 -11.55
N THR A 665 4.17 18.68 -11.40
CA THR A 665 4.77 17.38 -11.73
C THR A 665 4.85 16.54 -10.45
N ILE A 666 4.30 15.34 -10.49
CA ILE A 666 4.39 14.35 -9.42
C ILE A 666 5.47 13.33 -9.79
N ALA A 667 6.45 13.16 -8.91
CA ALA A 667 7.49 12.16 -9.04
C ALA A 667 7.43 11.27 -7.79
N MET A 668 6.75 10.11 -7.91
CA MET A 668 6.58 9.19 -6.79
C MET A 668 7.91 8.54 -6.37
N TYR A 669 7.88 7.90 -5.19
CA TYR A 669 8.99 7.09 -4.70
C TYR A 669 9.66 6.28 -5.85
N PRO A 670 10.98 6.27 -5.93
CA PRO A 670 11.96 6.67 -4.93
C PRO A 670 12.34 8.16 -4.93
N VAL A 671 11.76 8.97 -5.81
CA VAL A 671 11.98 10.42 -5.85
C VAL A 671 11.17 11.09 -4.74
N VAL A 672 11.78 12.05 -4.07
CA VAL A 672 11.11 12.88 -3.08
C VAL A 672 10.78 14.23 -3.71
N TYR A 673 9.53 14.67 -3.59
CA TYR A 673 9.10 15.97 -4.07
C TYR A 673 8.33 16.71 -2.98
N GLU A 674 8.24 18.02 -3.13
CA GLU A 674 7.59 18.89 -2.16
C GLU A 674 6.06 18.72 -2.24
N ILE A 675 5.45 18.51 -1.08
CA ILE A 675 4.00 18.54 -0.89
C ILE A 675 3.73 19.69 0.08
N PRO A 676 3.06 20.77 -0.37
CA PRO A 676 2.87 21.97 0.44
C PRO A 676 2.06 21.64 1.69
N TYR A 677 2.35 22.31 2.80
CA TYR A 677 1.56 22.30 4.01
C TYR A 677 0.67 23.53 4.03
N HIS A 678 -0.63 23.37 4.26
CA HIS A 678 -1.53 24.50 4.41
C HIS A 678 -1.45 25.18 5.79
N TYR A 679 -0.62 24.64 6.67
CA TYR A 679 -0.41 25.14 8.04
C TYR A 679 1.07 25.29 8.37
N ALA A 680 1.38 26.24 9.24
CA ALA A 680 2.67 26.37 9.88
C ALA A 680 2.81 25.39 11.06
N ASN A 681 4.01 25.26 11.61
CA ASN A 681 4.21 24.51 12.84
C ASN A 681 3.28 25.06 13.93
N PRO A 682 2.40 24.23 14.50
CA PRO A 682 1.36 24.71 15.42
C PRO A 682 1.90 25.26 16.75
N VAL A 683 3.16 25.01 17.06
CA VAL A 683 3.81 25.46 18.31
C VAL A 683 4.63 26.73 18.08
N THR A 684 5.44 26.77 17.02
CA THR A 684 6.40 27.86 16.80
C THR A 684 5.99 28.81 15.69
N GLY A 685 5.01 28.46 14.87
CA GLY A 685 4.66 29.21 13.65
C GLY A 685 5.67 29.09 12.52
N ARG A 686 6.67 28.23 12.62
CA ARG A 686 7.71 28.04 11.60
C ARG A 686 7.11 27.48 10.32
N ASN A 687 7.42 28.12 9.18
CA ASN A 687 7.03 27.66 7.85
C ASN A 687 8.20 27.07 7.05
N SER A 688 9.45 27.34 7.47
CA SER A 688 10.63 26.86 6.74
C SER A 688 10.74 25.33 6.82
N LEU A 689 10.83 24.70 5.67
CA LEU A 689 11.09 23.27 5.51
C LEU A 689 12.53 23.07 4.99
N PRO A 690 13.16 21.93 5.26
CA PRO A 690 14.46 21.62 4.69
C PRO A 690 14.37 21.61 3.15
N PRO A 691 15.38 22.16 2.45
CA PRO A 691 15.40 22.15 1.00
C PRO A 691 15.49 20.71 0.49
N LEU A 692 14.70 20.40 -0.53
CA LEU A 692 14.80 19.13 -1.24
C LEU A 692 15.89 19.19 -2.30
N ILE A 693 16.55 18.05 -2.51
CA ILE A 693 17.44 17.88 -3.67
C ILE A 693 16.59 18.00 -4.94
N PRO A 694 17.00 18.81 -5.93
CA PRO A 694 16.25 18.94 -7.18
C PRO A 694 15.96 17.59 -7.84
N MET A 695 14.78 17.43 -8.41
CA MET A 695 14.34 16.15 -9.00
C MET A 695 15.33 15.58 -10.04
N ALA A 696 15.91 16.45 -10.87
CA ALA A 696 16.92 16.03 -11.84
C ALA A 696 18.16 15.42 -11.17
N ALA A 697 18.60 15.98 -10.05
CA ALA A 697 19.73 15.45 -9.28
C ALA A 697 19.37 14.14 -8.58
N GLN A 698 18.13 14.02 -8.02
CA GLN A 698 17.63 12.77 -7.46
C GLN A 698 17.55 11.65 -8.51
N GLN A 699 17.05 11.96 -9.70
CA GLN A 699 17.01 11.00 -10.81
C GLN A 699 18.42 10.59 -11.24
N ALA A 700 19.37 11.51 -11.23
CA ALA A 700 20.77 11.18 -11.48
C ALA A 700 21.35 10.27 -10.40
N GLN A 701 21.05 10.53 -9.12
CA GLN A 701 21.44 9.64 -8.01
C GLN A 701 20.83 8.24 -8.15
N LEU A 702 19.54 8.14 -8.50
CA LEU A 702 18.89 6.86 -8.72
C LEU A 702 19.49 6.10 -9.89
N ARG A 703 19.82 6.79 -10.99
CA ARG A 703 20.55 6.18 -12.10
C ARG A 703 21.93 5.70 -11.66
N ALA A 704 22.63 6.45 -10.82
CA ALA A 704 23.91 6.04 -10.26
C ALA A 704 23.79 4.87 -9.26
N GLN A 705 22.72 4.81 -8.48
CA GLN A 705 22.44 3.71 -7.52
C GLN A 705 21.86 2.45 -8.18
N ALA A 706 21.09 2.60 -9.24
CA ALA A 706 20.63 1.47 -10.07
C ALA A 706 21.79 0.81 -10.85
N THR A 707 22.94 1.46 -10.85
CA THR A 707 24.17 0.88 -11.34
C THR A 707 24.88 0.23 -10.13
N PRO A 708 25.07 -1.10 -10.07
CA PRO A 708 26.05 -1.67 -9.15
C PRO A 708 27.35 -0.92 -9.37
N ALA A 709 28.09 -0.58 -8.30
CA ALA A 709 29.28 0.22 -8.32
C ALA A 709 30.15 -0.10 -9.56
N ALA A 710 29.90 0.63 -10.64
CA ALA A 710 30.69 0.61 -11.85
C ALA A 710 31.62 1.83 -11.80
N PRO A 711 32.84 1.69 -12.26
CA PRO A 711 33.80 2.79 -12.27
C PRO A 711 33.24 3.98 -13.01
N THR A 712 33.46 5.14 -12.46
CA THR A 712 33.14 6.46 -12.97
C THR A 712 33.56 6.64 -14.43
N SER A 713 32.64 6.43 -15.34
CA SER A 713 32.61 6.91 -16.74
C SER A 713 31.27 6.47 -17.35
N PRO A 714 30.64 7.18 -18.30
CA PRO A 714 29.52 6.66 -19.07
C PRO A 714 29.99 5.32 -19.62
N ALA A 715 29.21 4.24 -19.36
CA ALA A 715 29.60 2.89 -19.76
C ALA A 715 29.95 2.96 -21.25
N SER A 716 31.23 2.84 -21.52
CA SER A 716 31.71 2.72 -22.90
C SER A 716 31.04 1.49 -23.47
N ALA A 717 30.59 1.57 -24.72
CA ALA A 717 30.08 0.43 -25.43
C ALA A 717 30.98 -0.77 -25.17
N PRO A 718 30.45 -2.01 -25.04
CA PRO A 718 31.29 -3.18 -24.90
C PRO A 718 32.42 -3.16 -25.94
N PRO A 719 33.62 -3.65 -25.63
CA PRO A 719 34.69 -3.70 -26.60
C PRO A 719 34.21 -4.37 -27.88
N GLY A 720 34.34 -3.67 -29.02
CA GLY A 720 33.87 -4.15 -30.31
C GLY A 720 32.44 -3.75 -30.69
N MET A 721 31.61 -3.29 -29.80
CA MET A 721 30.29 -2.71 -30.13
C MET A 721 30.49 -1.27 -30.62
N PRO A 722 30.09 -0.90 -31.86
CA PRO A 722 30.16 0.50 -32.31
C PRO A 722 29.33 1.43 -31.42
N ALA A 723 29.80 2.63 -31.14
CA ALA A 723 29.12 3.62 -30.33
C ALA A 723 27.73 4.00 -30.87
N SER A 724 27.56 4.02 -32.20
CA SER A 724 26.25 4.24 -32.85
C SER A 724 25.26 3.11 -32.56
N VAL A 725 25.74 1.87 -32.56
CA VAL A 725 24.90 0.71 -32.19
C VAL A 725 24.48 0.79 -30.73
N ALA A 726 25.40 1.06 -29.81
CA ALA A 726 25.09 1.24 -28.39
C ALA A 726 24.09 2.39 -28.15
N ALA A 727 24.23 3.49 -28.88
CA ALA A 727 23.27 4.61 -28.80
C ALA A 727 21.88 4.22 -29.31
N GLY A 728 21.81 3.54 -30.47
CA GLY A 728 20.56 3.08 -31.06
C GLY A 728 19.84 2.05 -30.17
N LEU A 729 20.59 1.12 -29.53
CA LEU A 729 20.02 0.15 -28.59
C LEU A 729 19.45 0.83 -27.34
N ARG A 730 20.12 1.88 -26.82
CA ARG A 730 19.56 2.67 -25.70
C ARG A 730 18.30 3.45 -26.09
N GLU A 731 18.21 3.92 -27.34
CA GLU A 731 16.99 4.57 -27.86
C GLU A 731 15.83 3.56 -27.96
N ILE A 732 16.09 2.33 -28.43
CA ILE A 732 15.10 1.25 -28.44
C ILE A 732 14.66 0.89 -27.03
N GLY A 733 15.61 0.86 -26.07
CA GLY A 733 15.36 0.51 -24.67
C GLY A 733 14.92 -0.93 -24.48
N ALA A 734 14.13 -1.18 -23.44
CA ALA A 734 13.64 -2.52 -23.06
C ALA A 734 12.46 -3.03 -23.95
N LYS A 735 12.44 -2.68 -25.22
CA LYS A 735 11.44 -3.12 -26.18
C LYS A 735 12.05 -4.12 -27.16
N ILE A 736 11.28 -5.14 -27.55
CA ILE A 736 11.66 -6.07 -28.62
C ILE A 736 11.26 -5.45 -29.96
N ASP A 737 12.17 -4.71 -30.57
CA ASP A 737 11.97 -4.06 -31.88
C ASP A 737 12.93 -4.70 -32.92
N ALA A 738 12.43 -5.69 -33.63
CA ALA A 738 13.22 -6.44 -34.58
C ALA A 738 13.69 -5.58 -35.78
N ALA A 739 12.83 -4.68 -36.25
CA ALA A 739 13.17 -3.84 -37.42
C ALA A 739 14.29 -2.87 -37.11
N LYS A 740 14.18 -2.13 -36.01
CA LYS A 740 15.22 -1.17 -35.57
C LYS A 740 16.52 -1.89 -35.19
N THR A 741 16.44 -3.00 -34.45
CA THR A 741 17.64 -3.77 -34.08
C THR A 741 18.35 -4.34 -35.32
N THR A 742 17.59 -4.88 -36.29
CA THR A 742 18.17 -5.36 -37.56
C THR A 742 18.87 -4.23 -38.31
N ALA A 743 18.26 -3.06 -38.39
CA ALA A 743 18.86 -1.89 -39.07
C ALA A 743 20.21 -1.47 -38.46
N LEU A 744 20.41 -1.65 -37.16
CA LEU A 744 21.68 -1.37 -36.47
C LEU A 744 22.78 -2.39 -36.81
N TYR A 745 22.44 -3.67 -36.97
CA TYR A 745 23.42 -4.74 -37.17
C TYR A 745 23.64 -5.18 -38.61
N ALA A 746 22.66 -4.98 -39.48
CA ALA A 746 22.78 -5.40 -40.91
C ALA A 746 24.02 -4.82 -41.60
N PRO A 747 24.41 -3.56 -41.43
CA PRO A 747 25.64 -3.06 -42.05
C PRO A 747 26.91 -3.74 -41.57
N LEU A 748 26.93 -4.20 -40.32
CA LEU A 748 28.08 -4.90 -39.73
C LEU A 748 28.25 -6.29 -40.32
N HIS A 749 27.15 -6.98 -40.59
CA HIS A 749 27.16 -8.33 -41.20
C HIS A 749 27.38 -8.30 -42.70
N ALA A 750 26.92 -7.25 -43.38
CA ALA A 750 27.11 -7.09 -44.81
C ALA A 750 28.61 -7.01 -45.25
N ALA A 751 29.46 -6.62 -44.31
CA ALA A 751 30.90 -6.50 -44.54
C ALA A 751 31.67 -7.82 -44.33
N LEU A 752 31.01 -8.86 -43.78
CA LEU A 752 31.64 -10.12 -43.42
C LEU A 752 31.72 -11.07 -44.61
N GLN A 753 32.84 -11.79 -44.71
CA GLN A 753 33.07 -12.85 -45.72
C GLN A 753 33.21 -14.18 -45.00
N HIS A 754 32.56 -15.23 -45.48
CA HIS A 754 32.52 -16.52 -44.80
C HIS A 754 33.17 -17.63 -45.66
N ASP A 755 34.22 -17.26 -46.39
CA ASP A 755 34.89 -18.16 -47.37
C ASP A 755 35.48 -19.42 -46.75
N ALA A 756 35.80 -19.40 -45.47
CA ALA A 756 36.36 -20.52 -44.73
C ALA A 756 35.28 -21.55 -44.27
N VAL A 757 34.00 -21.26 -44.49
CA VAL A 757 32.89 -22.09 -44.00
C VAL A 757 32.20 -22.83 -45.14
N ALA A 758 31.95 -24.12 -44.94
CA ALA A 758 31.06 -24.92 -45.77
C ALA A 758 29.67 -25.05 -45.09
N THR A 759 28.62 -25.02 -45.90
CA THR A 759 27.24 -25.11 -45.37
C THR A 759 26.46 -26.25 -46.00
N ARG A 760 25.62 -26.92 -45.21
CA ARG A 760 24.57 -27.82 -45.68
C ARG A 760 23.24 -27.32 -45.15
N ARG A 761 22.29 -27.15 -46.04
CA ARG A 761 20.99 -26.54 -45.71
C ARG A 761 19.87 -27.59 -45.69
N ASP A 762 18.83 -27.28 -44.90
CA ASP A 762 17.56 -27.98 -44.86
C ASP A 762 17.63 -29.48 -44.57
N LEU A 763 18.63 -29.89 -43.76
CA LEU A 763 18.75 -31.28 -43.33
C LEU A 763 17.54 -31.66 -42.46
N ALA A 764 16.88 -32.78 -42.83
CA ALA A 764 15.74 -33.27 -42.09
C ALA A 764 16.20 -34.08 -40.85
N TYR A 765 15.88 -33.63 -39.64
CA TYR A 765 16.13 -34.36 -38.39
C TYR A 765 14.89 -35.08 -37.84
N GLY A 766 13.79 -35.02 -38.58
CA GLY A 766 12.53 -35.68 -38.21
C GLY A 766 11.46 -35.57 -39.30
N PRO A 767 10.28 -36.19 -39.09
CA PRO A 767 9.27 -36.35 -40.14
C PRO A 767 8.46 -35.05 -40.42
N HIS A 768 8.45 -34.07 -39.53
CA HIS A 768 7.68 -32.85 -39.73
C HIS A 768 8.41 -31.87 -40.67
N GLU A 769 7.69 -31.09 -41.45
CA GLU A 769 8.26 -30.11 -42.38
C GLU A 769 9.21 -29.11 -41.72
N ARG A 770 8.91 -28.72 -40.48
CA ARG A 770 9.76 -27.83 -39.67
C ARG A 770 10.93 -28.56 -39.00
N HIS A 771 11.05 -29.87 -39.03
CA HIS A 771 12.24 -30.56 -38.55
C HIS A 771 13.40 -30.41 -39.53
N ARG A 772 13.91 -29.18 -39.65
CA ARG A 772 14.99 -28.77 -40.55
C ARG A 772 16.13 -28.14 -39.80
N ALA A 773 17.34 -28.46 -40.22
CA ALA A 773 18.57 -27.91 -39.66
C ALA A 773 19.51 -27.44 -40.81
N ASP A 774 20.24 -26.36 -40.53
CA ASP A 774 21.34 -25.89 -41.34
C ASP A 774 22.64 -26.14 -40.57
N VAL A 775 23.65 -26.69 -41.23
CA VAL A 775 24.96 -27.01 -40.64
C VAL A 775 26.03 -26.17 -41.29
N PHE A 776 26.90 -25.60 -40.44
CA PHE A 776 28.02 -24.75 -40.82
C PHE A 776 29.31 -25.40 -40.29
N MET A 777 30.24 -25.68 -41.20
CA MET A 777 31.43 -26.45 -40.94
C MET A 777 32.69 -25.68 -41.37
N PRO A 778 33.79 -25.71 -40.62
CA PRO A 778 35.07 -25.25 -41.13
C PRO A 778 35.46 -26.07 -42.35
N LYS A 779 35.93 -25.43 -43.42
CA LYS A 779 36.47 -26.15 -44.61
C LYS A 779 37.80 -26.85 -44.31
N ALA A 780 38.56 -26.33 -43.35
CA ALA A 780 39.82 -26.92 -42.94
C ALA A 780 39.56 -28.25 -42.22
N PRO A 781 40.25 -29.34 -42.63
CA PRO A 781 40.15 -30.62 -41.95
C PRO A 781 40.74 -30.52 -40.51
N GLY A 782 40.24 -31.37 -39.61
CA GLY A 782 40.70 -31.36 -38.20
C GLY A 782 40.13 -32.51 -37.39
N ALA A 783 40.50 -32.59 -36.12
CA ALA A 783 39.92 -33.49 -35.15
C ALA A 783 38.40 -33.22 -34.98
N PRO A 784 37.59 -34.16 -34.51
CA PRO A 784 36.20 -33.96 -34.24
C PRO A 784 35.97 -32.73 -33.29
N ARG A 785 35.11 -31.84 -33.66
CA ARG A 785 34.87 -30.52 -33.08
C ARG A 785 33.62 -30.51 -32.22
N PRO A 786 33.52 -29.65 -31.18
CA PRO A 786 32.26 -29.44 -30.50
C PRO A 786 31.16 -28.94 -31.49
N LEU A 787 29.92 -29.38 -31.26
CA LEU A 787 28.74 -28.97 -32.01
C LEU A 787 27.91 -28.00 -31.16
N VAL A 788 27.67 -26.81 -31.71
CA VAL A 788 26.79 -25.80 -31.09
C VAL A 788 25.51 -25.75 -31.89
N VAL A 789 24.38 -26.03 -31.24
CA VAL A 789 23.06 -26.05 -31.88
C VAL A 789 22.25 -24.85 -31.37
N PHE A 790 21.96 -23.93 -32.26
CA PHE A 790 21.15 -22.77 -31.96
C PHE A 790 19.67 -23.01 -32.15
N VAL A 791 18.87 -22.68 -31.10
CA VAL A 791 17.42 -22.79 -31.04
C VAL A 791 16.82 -21.40 -30.99
N HIS A 792 16.17 -20.97 -32.07
CA HIS A 792 15.71 -19.59 -32.23
C HIS A 792 14.59 -19.18 -31.27
N GLY A 793 14.46 -17.87 -31.03
CA GLY A 793 13.33 -17.26 -30.35
C GLY A 793 12.10 -17.09 -31.22
N GLY A 794 11.12 -16.31 -30.76
CA GLY A 794 9.92 -15.97 -31.55
C GLY A 794 8.61 -16.21 -30.79
N GLY A 795 8.63 -16.22 -29.49
CA GLY A 795 7.42 -16.30 -28.65
C GLY A 795 6.64 -17.60 -28.89
N PHE A 796 7.33 -18.70 -29.17
CA PHE A 796 6.79 -20.05 -29.46
C PHE A 796 5.96 -20.19 -30.72
N SER A 797 5.47 -19.10 -31.33
CA SER A 797 4.52 -19.10 -32.44
C SER A 797 5.10 -18.63 -33.78
N ARG A 798 6.36 -18.19 -33.80
CA ARG A 798 7.03 -17.65 -35.00
C ARG A 798 8.55 -17.86 -34.92
N GLY A 799 9.24 -17.48 -35.96
CA GLY A 799 10.69 -17.61 -36.06
C GLY A 799 11.12 -18.75 -36.96
N ALA A 800 12.36 -18.73 -37.38
CA ALA A 800 12.98 -19.74 -38.23
C ALA A 800 14.50 -19.79 -37.98
N LYS A 801 15.13 -20.90 -38.34
CA LYS A 801 16.58 -21.14 -38.31
C LYS A 801 17.39 -20.13 -39.14
N SER A 802 16.77 -19.57 -40.19
CA SER A 802 17.30 -18.54 -41.08
C SER A 802 16.14 -17.75 -41.69
N SER A 803 16.41 -16.56 -42.20
CA SER A 803 15.41 -15.73 -42.87
C SER A 803 16.00 -15.18 -44.18
N ALA A 804 15.29 -15.36 -45.28
CA ALA A 804 15.75 -14.92 -46.60
C ALA A 804 16.11 -13.40 -46.60
N GLY A 805 17.30 -13.07 -47.05
CA GLY A 805 17.80 -11.69 -47.09
C GLY A 805 18.17 -11.08 -45.74
N GLN A 806 18.19 -11.87 -44.67
CA GLN A 806 18.63 -11.44 -43.35
C GLN A 806 19.89 -12.20 -42.91
N PHE A 807 20.70 -11.61 -42.04
CA PHE A 807 21.90 -12.24 -41.50
C PHE A 807 21.61 -13.22 -40.36
N TYR A 808 20.52 -13.05 -39.66
CA TYR A 808 20.14 -13.88 -38.50
C TYR A 808 19.28 -15.08 -38.96
N TYR A 809 19.50 -16.25 -38.46
CA TYR A 809 20.52 -16.66 -37.44
C TYR A 809 21.70 -17.40 -38.09
N ASP A 810 21.94 -17.21 -39.39
CA ASP A 810 23.11 -17.75 -40.07
C ASP A 810 24.42 -17.20 -39.45
N ASN A 811 24.43 -15.98 -38.98
CA ASN A 811 25.56 -15.37 -38.30
C ASN A 811 26.11 -16.23 -37.14
N ILE A 812 25.26 -16.93 -36.41
CA ILE A 812 25.66 -17.81 -35.31
C ILE A 812 26.34 -19.07 -35.87
N GLY A 813 25.80 -19.63 -36.95
CA GLY A 813 26.39 -20.78 -37.60
C GLY A 813 27.77 -20.47 -38.19
N TYR A 814 27.90 -19.36 -38.90
CA TYR A 814 29.17 -18.88 -39.42
C TYR A 814 30.19 -18.61 -38.36
N TRP A 815 29.81 -17.86 -37.32
CA TRP A 815 30.65 -17.58 -36.16
C TRP A 815 31.21 -18.88 -35.55
N ALA A 816 30.35 -19.87 -35.31
CA ALA A 816 30.78 -21.13 -34.71
C ALA A 816 31.84 -21.83 -35.58
N ALA A 817 31.60 -21.91 -36.92
CA ALA A 817 32.53 -22.54 -37.84
C ALA A 817 33.86 -21.82 -37.95
N GLU A 818 33.85 -20.48 -37.96
CA GLU A 818 35.07 -19.64 -38.01
C GLU A 818 35.91 -19.75 -36.76
N HIS A 819 35.29 -20.16 -35.63
CA HIS A 819 36.01 -20.39 -34.37
C HIS A 819 36.30 -21.87 -34.08
N GLY A 820 36.33 -22.71 -35.11
CA GLY A 820 36.76 -24.08 -34.99
C GLY A 820 35.72 -25.05 -34.42
N LEU A 821 34.46 -24.64 -34.35
CA LEU A 821 33.30 -25.43 -33.90
C LEU A 821 32.53 -25.90 -35.16
N VAL A 822 31.59 -26.82 -34.99
CA VAL A 822 30.50 -27.03 -35.97
C VAL A 822 29.29 -26.26 -35.46
N GLY A 823 28.73 -25.34 -36.28
CA GLY A 823 27.53 -24.61 -35.96
C GLY A 823 26.29 -25.25 -36.55
N MET A 824 25.17 -25.16 -35.88
CA MET A 824 23.88 -25.61 -36.44
C MET A 824 22.78 -24.65 -36.00
N THR A 825 21.87 -24.31 -36.92
CA THR A 825 20.61 -23.62 -36.64
C THR A 825 19.43 -24.50 -36.97
N ILE A 826 18.40 -24.52 -36.17
CA ILE A 826 17.26 -25.42 -36.34
C ILE A 826 15.92 -24.72 -36.35
N ASN A 827 14.97 -25.30 -37.07
CA ASN A 827 13.54 -25.07 -36.91
C ASN A 827 12.95 -26.13 -35.97
N TYR A 828 11.93 -25.76 -35.24
CA TYR A 828 11.10 -26.62 -34.39
C TYR A 828 9.62 -26.34 -34.66
N ARG A 829 8.70 -27.21 -34.21
CA ARG A 829 7.25 -27.06 -34.38
C ARG A 829 6.73 -25.86 -33.61
N LEU A 830 5.80 -25.10 -34.16
CA LEU A 830 5.32 -23.84 -33.60
C LEU A 830 3.88 -23.95 -33.04
N ALA A 831 3.58 -23.18 -32.02
CA ALA A 831 2.23 -22.91 -31.57
C ALA A 831 1.47 -22.02 -32.58
N PRO A 832 0.13 -22.01 -32.56
CA PRO A 832 -0.77 -22.78 -31.68
C PRO A 832 -0.99 -24.25 -32.07
N GLU A 833 -0.50 -24.68 -33.23
CA GLU A 833 -0.69 -26.04 -33.76
C GLU A 833 0.01 -27.08 -32.86
N PHE A 834 1.23 -26.76 -32.41
CA PHE A 834 2.02 -27.65 -31.59
C PHE A 834 2.26 -26.97 -30.21
N LYS A 835 1.50 -27.43 -29.23
CA LYS A 835 1.56 -26.92 -27.83
C LYS A 835 2.63 -27.66 -27.04
N TYR A 836 2.84 -27.18 -25.81
CA TYR A 836 3.70 -27.80 -24.82
C TYR A 836 3.37 -29.30 -24.68
N PRO A 837 4.37 -30.19 -24.72
CA PRO A 837 5.81 -29.96 -24.69
C PRO A 837 6.53 -30.11 -26.06
N ALA A 838 5.89 -29.82 -27.17
CA ALA A 838 6.38 -30.09 -28.52
C ALA A 838 7.84 -29.65 -28.76
N GLY A 839 8.24 -28.47 -28.30
CA GLY A 839 9.60 -27.96 -28.45
C GLY A 839 10.67 -28.85 -27.78
N ALA A 840 10.38 -29.33 -26.57
CA ALA A 840 11.29 -30.25 -25.87
C ALA A 840 11.35 -31.62 -26.55
N GLU A 841 10.24 -32.11 -27.09
CA GLU A 841 10.19 -33.37 -27.87
C GLU A 841 10.99 -33.26 -29.17
N ASP A 842 10.94 -32.09 -29.81
CA ASP A 842 11.73 -31.84 -31.04
C ASP A 842 13.23 -31.84 -30.75
N LEU A 843 13.63 -31.31 -29.57
CA LEU A 843 15.02 -31.34 -29.11
C LEU A 843 15.47 -32.77 -28.74
N ASP A 844 14.62 -33.57 -28.10
CA ASP A 844 14.93 -35.02 -27.86
C ASP A 844 15.22 -35.74 -29.16
N ARG A 845 14.38 -35.53 -30.18
CA ARG A 845 14.55 -36.11 -31.52
C ARG A 845 15.83 -35.60 -32.18
N LEU A 846 16.05 -34.29 -32.13
CA LEU A 846 17.23 -33.67 -32.69
C LEU A 846 18.52 -34.23 -32.08
N VAL A 847 18.62 -34.27 -30.74
CA VAL A 847 19.85 -34.76 -30.09
C VAL A 847 20.10 -36.23 -30.37
N ALA A 848 19.05 -37.06 -30.48
CA ALA A 848 19.20 -38.45 -30.90
C ALA A 848 19.77 -38.53 -32.33
N TRP A 849 19.18 -37.78 -33.28
CA TRP A 849 19.65 -37.72 -34.67
C TRP A 849 21.09 -37.18 -34.77
N LEU A 850 21.47 -36.18 -34.00
CA LEU A 850 22.82 -35.64 -33.96
C LEU A 850 23.86 -36.67 -33.50
N ARG A 851 23.53 -37.54 -32.57
CA ARG A 851 24.43 -38.59 -32.11
C ARG A 851 24.78 -39.60 -33.19
N GLU A 852 23.91 -39.79 -34.14
CA GLU A 852 24.09 -40.67 -35.27
C GLU A 852 24.86 -39.98 -36.42
N HIS A 853 24.57 -38.70 -36.68
CA HIS A 853 25.01 -37.98 -37.86
C HIS A 853 26.14 -36.96 -37.65
N ALA A 854 26.41 -36.54 -36.43
CA ALA A 854 27.36 -35.42 -36.15
C ALA A 854 28.74 -35.62 -36.78
N ARG A 855 29.25 -36.86 -36.84
CA ARG A 855 30.55 -37.20 -37.46
C ARG A 855 30.61 -36.90 -38.95
N GLU A 856 29.47 -36.88 -39.67
CA GLU A 856 29.42 -36.56 -41.09
C GLU A 856 29.83 -35.12 -41.40
N TRP A 857 29.79 -34.28 -40.34
CA TRP A 857 30.14 -32.88 -40.44
C TRP A 857 31.40 -32.51 -39.62
N GLY A 858 32.17 -33.55 -39.20
CA GLY A 858 33.36 -33.38 -38.38
C GLY A 858 33.07 -32.94 -36.95
N ALA A 859 31.85 -33.18 -36.45
CA ALA A 859 31.48 -32.89 -35.09
C ALA A 859 31.66 -34.10 -34.14
N ASP A 860 31.94 -33.83 -32.88
CA ASP A 860 32.01 -34.83 -31.82
C ASP A 860 30.65 -35.06 -31.21
N PRO A 861 30.00 -36.24 -31.37
CA PRO A 861 28.70 -36.53 -30.80
C PRO A 861 28.67 -36.55 -29.28
N ALA A 862 29.79 -36.54 -28.58
CA ALA A 862 29.90 -36.42 -27.11
C ALA A 862 29.96 -34.96 -26.67
N ARG A 863 30.25 -34.04 -27.56
CA ARG A 863 30.42 -32.60 -27.26
C ARG A 863 29.35 -31.74 -27.95
N ILE A 864 28.07 -32.06 -27.71
CA ILE A 864 26.91 -31.29 -28.21
C ILE A 864 26.53 -30.24 -27.15
N PHE A 865 26.41 -28.98 -27.55
CA PHE A 865 25.98 -27.85 -26.75
C PHE A 865 24.70 -27.26 -27.35
N LEU A 866 23.64 -27.10 -26.55
CA LEU A 866 22.41 -26.45 -26.96
C LEU A 866 22.45 -24.96 -26.57
N TRP A 867 22.18 -24.09 -27.51
CA TRP A 867 22.10 -22.66 -27.29
C TRP A 867 20.71 -22.15 -27.66
N GLY A 868 19.90 -21.83 -26.63
CA GLY A 868 18.58 -21.27 -26.85
C GLY A 868 18.56 -19.78 -26.60
N HIS A 869 17.73 -19.05 -27.37
CA HIS A 869 17.43 -17.65 -27.16
C HIS A 869 15.91 -17.44 -26.96
N SER A 870 15.50 -16.63 -25.94
CA SER A 870 14.08 -16.29 -25.71
C SER A 870 13.22 -17.57 -25.59
N ALA A 871 12.20 -17.77 -26.42
CA ALA A 871 11.39 -19.01 -26.46
C ALA A 871 12.26 -20.25 -26.73
N GLY A 872 13.34 -20.13 -27.51
CA GLY A 872 14.29 -21.21 -27.73
C GLY A 872 15.04 -21.60 -26.46
N ALA A 873 15.36 -20.62 -25.59
CA ALA A 873 15.97 -20.91 -24.29
C ALA A 873 14.96 -21.63 -23.36
N ALA A 874 13.68 -21.28 -23.43
CA ALA A 874 12.63 -22.01 -22.70
C ALA A 874 12.50 -23.46 -23.18
N HIS A 875 12.59 -23.72 -24.51
CA HIS A 875 12.60 -25.09 -25.03
C HIS A 875 13.81 -25.90 -24.57
N VAL A 876 15.00 -25.30 -24.58
CA VAL A 876 16.22 -25.96 -24.05
C VAL A 876 16.08 -26.23 -22.57
N ALA A 877 15.59 -25.26 -21.82
CA ALA A 877 15.37 -25.40 -20.37
C ALA A 877 14.36 -26.51 -20.06
N ASP A 878 13.28 -26.60 -20.81
CA ASP A 878 12.26 -27.64 -20.63
C ASP A 878 12.80 -29.04 -21.04
N TYR A 879 13.54 -29.15 -22.14
CA TYR A 879 14.25 -30.36 -22.51
C TYR A 879 15.13 -30.90 -21.38
N LEU A 880 15.96 -30.03 -20.81
CA LEU A 880 16.83 -30.41 -19.70
C LEU A 880 16.04 -30.76 -18.40
N ALA A 881 15.02 -30.00 -18.09
CA ALA A 881 14.19 -30.17 -16.89
C ALA A 881 13.35 -31.45 -16.91
N ARG A 882 13.05 -31.99 -18.09
CA ARG A 882 12.28 -33.22 -18.25
C ARG A 882 13.12 -34.51 -18.17
N GLY A 883 14.45 -34.39 -18.07
CA GLY A 883 15.36 -35.50 -18.02
C GLY A 883 15.54 -36.13 -19.44
N PRO A 884 16.40 -35.52 -20.27
CA PRO A 884 16.59 -35.94 -21.65
C PRO A 884 17.12 -37.37 -21.73
N LYS A 885 16.66 -38.09 -22.76
CA LYS A 885 17.13 -39.47 -23.04
C LYS A 885 18.61 -39.55 -23.41
N ALA A 886 19.13 -38.47 -23.98
CA ALA A 886 20.53 -38.34 -24.35
C ALA A 886 21.16 -37.11 -23.73
N PRO A 887 22.24 -37.23 -22.95
CA PRO A 887 22.89 -36.08 -22.30
C PRO A 887 23.58 -35.21 -23.34
N VAL A 888 23.60 -33.87 -23.03
CA VAL A 888 24.39 -32.88 -23.79
C VAL A 888 25.57 -32.44 -22.90
N ALA A 889 26.65 -31.93 -23.54
CA ALA A 889 27.86 -31.52 -22.85
C ALA A 889 27.64 -30.21 -22.05
N GLY A 890 26.69 -29.37 -22.45
CA GLY A 890 26.32 -28.13 -21.79
C GLY A 890 25.16 -27.44 -22.49
N ALA A 891 24.62 -26.41 -21.84
CA ALA A 891 23.58 -25.56 -22.49
C ALA A 891 23.82 -24.08 -22.20
N ILE A 892 23.45 -23.24 -23.15
CA ILE A 892 23.53 -21.80 -23.15
C ILE A 892 22.11 -21.26 -23.22
N LEU A 893 21.71 -20.51 -22.21
CA LEU A 893 20.36 -19.99 -22.04
C LEU A 893 20.42 -18.47 -22.08
N THR A 894 20.00 -17.89 -23.22
CA THR A 894 20.03 -16.46 -23.49
C THR A 894 18.62 -15.89 -23.35
N SER A 895 18.40 -15.04 -22.35
CA SER A 895 17.14 -14.29 -22.11
C SER A 895 15.88 -15.16 -22.17
N GLY A 896 15.86 -16.27 -21.45
CA GLY A 896 14.78 -17.27 -21.49
C GLY A 896 13.67 -16.99 -20.47
N VAL A 897 12.54 -17.70 -20.66
CA VAL A 897 11.41 -17.73 -19.73
C VAL A 897 11.34 -19.12 -19.09
N TYR A 898 11.36 -19.20 -17.78
CA TYR A 898 11.47 -20.48 -17.06
C TYR A 898 10.32 -20.71 -16.06
N GLN A 899 9.61 -19.66 -15.68
CA GLN A 899 8.46 -19.72 -14.78
C GLN A 899 7.20 -19.22 -15.49
N LEU A 900 6.07 -19.86 -15.22
CA LEU A 900 4.76 -19.41 -15.64
C LEU A 900 4.02 -18.89 -14.42
N GLY A 901 3.38 -17.72 -14.54
CA GLY A 901 2.62 -17.11 -13.45
C GLY A 901 1.29 -17.83 -13.19
N ASP A 902 0.57 -17.32 -12.18
CA ASP A 902 -0.73 -17.88 -11.75
C ASP A 902 -1.91 -17.37 -12.59
N THR A 903 -1.64 -16.69 -13.71
CA THR A 903 -2.64 -16.23 -14.69
C THR A 903 -2.36 -16.80 -16.05
N VAL A 904 -3.36 -16.77 -16.92
CA VAL A 904 -3.18 -17.19 -18.32
C VAL A 904 -2.01 -16.40 -18.92
N SER A 905 -0.97 -17.14 -19.27
CA SER A 905 0.27 -16.59 -19.79
C SER A 905 0.04 -15.88 -21.12
N VAL A 906 0.82 -14.84 -21.40
CA VAL A 906 0.93 -14.26 -22.75
C VAL A 906 1.37 -15.30 -23.80
N TRP A 907 1.94 -16.42 -23.34
CA TRP A 907 2.36 -17.57 -24.13
C TRP A 907 1.32 -18.70 -24.14
N LYS A 908 0.03 -18.40 -23.89
CA LYS A 908 -1.06 -19.38 -23.81
C LYS A 908 -1.21 -20.26 -25.07
N ASP A 909 -0.86 -19.71 -26.22
CA ASP A 909 -0.90 -20.49 -27.47
C ASP A 909 0.03 -21.70 -27.44
N TYR A 910 1.12 -21.63 -26.66
CA TYR A 910 2.03 -22.75 -26.42
C TYR A 910 1.71 -23.51 -25.12
N TYR A 911 1.60 -22.80 -24.00
CA TYR A 911 1.40 -23.44 -22.70
C TYR A 911 -0.05 -23.78 -22.38
N GLY A 912 -1.03 -23.34 -23.20
CA GLY A 912 -2.46 -23.51 -22.93
C GLY A 912 -3.06 -22.49 -21.99
N GLU A 913 -4.38 -22.53 -21.84
CA GLU A 913 -5.14 -21.60 -20.97
C GLU A 913 -5.36 -22.15 -19.55
N ASP A 914 -5.14 -23.44 -19.34
CA ASP A 914 -5.30 -24.07 -18.02
C ASP A 914 -4.10 -23.74 -17.12
N VAL A 915 -4.31 -22.76 -16.24
CA VAL A 915 -3.31 -22.25 -15.31
C VAL A 915 -2.91 -23.30 -14.26
N ALA A 916 -3.80 -24.25 -13.95
CA ALA A 916 -3.51 -25.31 -12.99
C ALA A 916 -2.37 -26.23 -13.45
N LEU A 917 -2.09 -26.27 -14.74
CA LEU A 917 -1.00 -27.03 -15.32
C LEU A 917 0.33 -26.28 -15.38
N TYR A 918 0.32 -24.96 -15.12
CA TYR A 918 1.53 -24.13 -15.25
C TYR A 918 2.66 -24.53 -14.29
N PRO A 919 2.42 -24.90 -13.02
CA PRO A 919 3.50 -25.36 -12.13
C PRO A 919 4.20 -26.62 -12.66
N GLN A 920 3.47 -27.50 -13.39
CA GLN A 920 4.03 -28.71 -14.01
C GLN A 920 4.76 -28.39 -15.31
N ARG A 921 4.34 -27.35 -16.05
CA ARG A 921 4.89 -26.91 -17.34
C ARG A 921 6.07 -25.96 -17.19
N ALA A 922 6.16 -25.23 -16.08
CA ALA A 922 7.30 -24.37 -15.76
C ALA A 922 8.58 -25.20 -15.52
N SER A 923 9.67 -24.78 -16.12
CA SER A 923 10.95 -25.52 -16.03
C SER A 923 11.80 -25.11 -14.82
N LEU A 924 11.64 -23.92 -14.27
CA LEU A 924 12.55 -23.28 -13.30
C LEU A 924 13.00 -24.21 -12.16
N THR A 925 12.04 -24.76 -11.40
CA THR A 925 12.35 -25.57 -10.21
C THR A 925 13.16 -26.82 -10.55
N ARG A 926 12.82 -27.49 -11.66
CA ARG A 926 13.52 -28.68 -12.12
C ARG A 926 14.88 -28.30 -12.73
N LEU A 927 14.95 -27.20 -13.50
CA LEU A 927 16.17 -26.72 -14.14
C LEU A 927 17.26 -26.33 -13.11
N ILE A 928 16.87 -25.83 -11.94
CA ILE A 928 17.79 -25.58 -10.82
C ILE A 928 18.55 -26.86 -10.42
N GLN A 929 17.90 -28.03 -10.49
CA GLN A 929 18.45 -29.31 -10.05
C GLN A 929 19.27 -30.07 -11.12
N VAL A 930 19.19 -29.67 -12.38
CA VAL A 930 19.86 -30.32 -13.50
C VAL A 930 21.39 -30.31 -13.29
N SER A 931 22.06 -31.43 -13.57
CA SER A 931 23.52 -31.56 -13.42
C SER A 931 24.32 -31.03 -14.60
N VAL A 932 23.65 -30.84 -15.77
CA VAL A 932 24.29 -30.31 -16.99
C VAL A 932 24.84 -28.90 -16.71
N PRO A 933 26.09 -28.63 -17.12
CA PRO A 933 26.64 -27.27 -17.05
C PRO A 933 25.81 -26.26 -17.82
N LEU A 934 25.54 -25.11 -17.22
CA LEU A 934 24.80 -24.00 -17.85
C LEU A 934 25.65 -22.75 -17.98
N LEU A 935 25.54 -22.07 -19.13
CA LEU A 935 25.84 -20.65 -19.24
C LEU A 935 24.51 -19.92 -19.34
N VAL A 936 24.22 -19.03 -18.40
CA VAL A 936 22.97 -18.26 -18.33
C VAL A 936 23.29 -16.79 -18.50
N ASN A 937 22.73 -16.16 -19.53
CA ASN A 937 22.95 -14.75 -19.77
C ASN A 937 21.64 -14.00 -20.06
N TRP A 938 21.67 -12.69 -19.84
CA TRP A 938 20.59 -11.78 -20.14
C TRP A 938 21.12 -10.39 -20.53
N ALA A 939 20.33 -9.67 -21.31
CA ALA A 939 20.67 -8.33 -21.76
C ALA A 939 20.32 -7.27 -20.68
N GLU A 940 21.13 -6.20 -20.62
CA GLU A 940 20.81 -5.05 -19.75
C GLU A 940 19.46 -4.41 -20.09
N LEU A 941 19.12 -4.36 -21.38
CA LEU A 941 17.89 -3.78 -21.91
C LEU A 941 16.85 -4.85 -22.28
N ASP A 942 16.87 -6.00 -21.61
CA ASP A 942 15.79 -6.99 -21.72
C ASP A 942 14.45 -6.40 -21.22
N PRO A 943 13.32 -6.84 -21.77
CA PRO A 943 12.04 -6.57 -21.13
C PRO A 943 12.04 -7.00 -19.67
N PRO A 944 11.49 -6.19 -18.75
CA PRO A 944 11.58 -6.43 -17.30
C PRO A 944 11.06 -7.81 -16.86
N ASP A 945 10.16 -8.40 -17.63
CA ASP A 945 9.54 -9.70 -17.31
C ASP A 945 10.50 -10.89 -17.47
N PHE A 946 11.62 -10.75 -18.20
CA PHE A 946 12.60 -11.83 -18.42
C PHE A 946 13.65 -11.93 -17.31
N ILE A 947 13.97 -10.83 -16.67
CA ILE A 947 15.07 -10.71 -15.70
C ILE A 947 14.83 -11.54 -14.44
N PRO A 948 13.65 -11.49 -13.78
CA PRO A 948 13.40 -12.20 -12.51
C PRO A 948 13.58 -13.72 -12.59
N ASP A 949 13.17 -14.33 -13.69
CA ASP A 949 13.31 -15.79 -13.88
C ASP A 949 14.77 -16.20 -14.01
N THR A 950 15.54 -15.41 -14.75
CA THR A 950 16.98 -15.61 -14.90
C THR A 950 17.69 -15.46 -13.56
N GLU A 951 17.38 -14.45 -12.77
CA GLU A 951 17.97 -14.21 -11.44
C GLU A 951 17.63 -15.34 -10.45
N LYS A 952 16.38 -15.82 -10.42
CA LYS A 952 15.95 -16.97 -9.62
C LYS A 952 16.69 -18.24 -9.99
N LEU A 953 16.86 -18.50 -11.30
CA LEU A 953 17.63 -19.64 -11.79
C LEU A 953 19.07 -19.57 -11.30
N ILE A 954 19.71 -18.43 -11.46
CA ILE A 954 21.11 -18.20 -11.02
C ILE A 954 21.23 -18.40 -9.51
N ALA A 955 20.38 -17.77 -8.72
CA ALA A 955 20.38 -17.87 -7.26
C ALA A 955 20.18 -19.32 -6.79
N GLY A 956 19.20 -20.01 -7.36
CA GLY A 956 18.90 -21.40 -7.02
C GLY A 956 20.03 -22.37 -7.35
N ARG A 957 20.65 -22.21 -8.52
CA ARG A 957 21.79 -23.07 -8.91
C ARG A 957 23.05 -22.80 -8.07
N LYS A 958 23.33 -21.53 -7.74
CA LYS A 958 24.43 -21.18 -6.81
C LYS A 958 24.22 -21.80 -5.44
N ALA A 959 23.00 -21.68 -4.88
CA ALA A 959 22.66 -22.27 -3.59
C ALA A 959 22.78 -23.81 -3.60
N GLY A 960 22.48 -24.46 -4.71
CA GLY A 960 22.59 -25.90 -4.89
C GLY A 960 23.98 -26.41 -5.32
N GLY A 961 24.98 -25.53 -5.44
CA GLY A 961 26.35 -25.91 -5.90
C GLY A 961 26.37 -26.49 -7.30
N LYS A 962 25.42 -26.09 -8.18
CA LYS A 962 25.33 -26.66 -9.55
C LYS A 962 26.26 -25.92 -10.52
N PRO A 963 26.90 -26.63 -11.46
CA PRO A 963 27.84 -26.05 -12.41
C PRO A 963 27.20 -25.00 -13.30
N MET A 964 27.66 -23.73 -13.23
CA MET A 964 27.07 -22.64 -13.96
C MET A 964 28.05 -21.47 -14.17
N VAL A 965 27.92 -20.81 -15.33
CA VAL A 965 28.44 -19.47 -15.61
C VAL A 965 27.24 -18.53 -15.75
N SER A 966 27.29 -17.33 -15.17
CA SER A 966 26.25 -16.32 -15.36
C SER A 966 26.84 -15.01 -15.88
N LEU A 967 26.13 -14.33 -16.79
CA LEU A 967 26.64 -13.16 -17.49
C LEU A 967 25.51 -12.17 -17.77
N ARG A 968 25.64 -10.92 -17.30
CA ARG A 968 24.82 -9.80 -17.76
C ARG A 968 25.53 -9.08 -18.91
N LEU A 969 24.83 -8.80 -20.00
CA LEU A 969 25.37 -8.14 -21.17
C LEU A 969 25.06 -6.64 -21.16
N PRO A 970 26.02 -5.77 -20.82
CA PRO A 970 25.79 -4.34 -20.77
C PRO A 970 25.51 -3.76 -22.18
N ASN A 971 24.63 -2.77 -22.27
CA ASN A 971 24.18 -2.12 -23.51
C ASN A 971 23.47 -3.03 -24.54
N HIS A 972 23.31 -4.31 -24.31
CA HIS A 972 22.53 -5.20 -25.16
C HIS A 972 21.04 -5.11 -24.86
N SER A 973 20.21 -5.29 -25.90
CA SER A 973 18.77 -5.54 -25.84
C SER A 973 18.47 -7.00 -26.16
N HIS A 974 17.23 -7.42 -25.95
CA HIS A 974 16.78 -8.80 -26.14
C HIS A 974 17.22 -9.46 -27.48
N LEU A 975 17.24 -8.72 -28.59
CA LEU A 975 17.64 -9.25 -29.89
C LEU A 975 19.13 -9.03 -30.17
N SER A 976 19.71 -7.97 -29.66
CA SER A 976 21.10 -7.64 -29.95
C SER A 976 22.08 -8.67 -29.40
N GLU A 977 21.76 -9.44 -28.39
CA GLU A 977 22.55 -10.54 -27.87
C GLU A 977 22.91 -11.55 -28.97
N THR A 978 21.94 -11.90 -29.80
CA THR A 978 22.14 -12.85 -30.91
C THR A 978 22.57 -12.15 -32.21
N TYR A 979 22.16 -10.90 -32.41
CA TYR A 979 22.49 -10.15 -33.63
C TYR A 979 23.95 -9.64 -33.62
N ALA A 980 24.55 -9.46 -32.44
CA ALA A 980 25.97 -9.12 -32.33
C ALA A 980 26.94 -10.27 -32.67
N VAL A 981 26.46 -11.51 -32.62
CA VAL A 981 27.29 -12.69 -32.85
C VAL A 981 27.90 -12.66 -34.27
N GLY A 982 29.21 -12.82 -34.38
CA GLY A 982 29.97 -12.72 -35.59
C GLY A 982 30.50 -11.34 -35.92
N THR A 983 30.09 -10.30 -35.19
CA THR A 983 30.69 -8.94 -35.26
C THR A 983 31.95 -8.83 -34.41
N ALA A 984 32.53 -7.64 -34.36
CA ALA A 984 33.66 -7.34 -33.46
C ALA A 984 33.28 -7.37 -31.97
N ASP A 985 32.00 -7.33 -31.63
CA ASP A 985 31.50 -7.42 -30.26
C ASP A 985 31.58 -8.86 -29.73
N GLN A 986 32.50 -9.09 -28.81
CA GLN A 986 32.74 -10.40 -28.21
C GLN A 986 32.16 -10.55 -26.80
N SER A 987 31.29 -9.64 -26.36
CA SER A 987 30.75 -9.63 -24.99
C SER A 987 30.04 -10.93 -24.62
N LEU A 988 29.35 -11.58 -25.57
CA LEU A 988 28.71 -12.88 -25.36
C LEU A 988 29.58 -14.03 -25.93
N THR A 989 30.19 -13.86 -27.09
CA THR A 989 30.85 -14.93 -27.82
C THR A 989 32.11 -15.44 -27.15
N SER A 990 32.97 -14.56 -26.58
CA SER A 990 34.14 -14.99 -25.82
C SER A 990 33.82 -15.83 -24.58
N PRO A 991 32.82 -15.48 -23.73
CA PRO A 991 32.34 -16.35 -22.65
C PRO A 991 31.81 -17.71 -23.12
N ILE A 992 31.09 -17.74 -24.24
CA ILE A 992 30.58 -18.99 -24.82
C ILE A 992 31.73 -19.90 -25.25
N LEU A 993 32.74 -19.38 -25.94
CA LEU A 993 33.91 -20.20 -26.35
C LEU A 993 34.60 -20.78 -25.12
N LYS A 994 34.89 -20.02 -24.09
CA LYS A 994 35.47 -20.50 -22.84
C LYS A 994 34.61 -21.58 -22.16
N PHE A 995 33.30 -21.40 -22.17
CA PHE A 995 32.34 -22.38 -21.62
C PHE A 995 32.37 -23.70 -22.43
N ILE A 996 32.46 -23.66 -23.76
CA ILE A 996 32.52 -24.84 -24.61
C ILE A 996 33.87 -25.56 -24.46
N GLU A 997 35.00 -24.83 -24.33
CA GLU A 997 36.32 -25.38 -24.11
C GLU A 997 36.43 -26.09 -22.80
N ALA A 998 35.98 -25.45 -21.73
CA ALA A 998 36.06 -25.93 -20.34
C ALA A 998 34.73 -25.69 -19.57
N PRO A 999 33.73 -26.55 -19.77
CA PRO A 999 32.49 -26.45 -19.00
C PRO A 999 32.77 -26.58 -17.51
N PRO A 1000 32.12 -25.80 -16.63
CA PRO A 1000 32.27 -25.94 -15.19
C PRO A 1000 31.83 -27.34 -14.75
N LYS A 1001 32.54 -27.91 -13.77
CA LYS A 1001 32.28 -29.26 -13.22
C LYS A 1001 31.31 -29.23 -12.06
#